data_dbb25114c95ac866551b6da73e9501a3
#
_entry.id   dbb25114c95ac866551b6da73e9501a3
#
_cell.length_a   1.000
_cell.length_b   1.000
_cell.length_c   1.000
_cell.angle_alpha   90.00
_cell.angle_beta   90.00
_cell.angle_gamma   90.00
#
_symmetry.space_group_name_H-M   'P 1'
#
loop_
_entity.id
_entity.type
_entity.pdbx_description
1 polymer ?
#
loop_
_entity_poly.entity_id
_entity_poly.type
_entity_poly.pdbx_seq_one_letter_code
_entity_poly.pdbx_strand_id
1 'polypeptide(L)'
;MQALTIGVHHKTPQLVVVDPRGLPIRSVDYWREVEGVPTQARVNRTLHNAAGFAIKQWDPRHWARQNEEPGSPATLEKVSSLSGNTLCTESVDAGWQLALPGFASEIVLSWDGRGTRREIEYDDLIRPVSLFEHNAPGPRRCVERLVYGRSDHDQNQRGQLIRHDDPAGTLLFELFSITGQCLKQIRHFTLEPIEPDWPEQEADRRRLLEPGEGAISQWSFGPLGDLLKQVDAKANSQAFVLTLDGRLGESRLQLKGRDWKTLVSDIHYNAEGKIERETAGNHTQTIFTYSPEDGRLMERWVYSERAGLLQHLFYVYDRMGNVLSIEDKALLPRYFANQRIEPISRFFYDSLSQLIKASGWESGAANQGPESMGRKDPLAVSNYCQTYSYDESGNLLKLTHVGAQSPGRELKAAQSSNRCLPWRNGVPPSEEEIAAAFDVNGNLLELDRGRWLTWNLRNQLQSVSPVERGAQPDDRESYLYDGSGQRVRKIRSLQTNARTVMAEVRYLPGLQIRTHSGTGAVLQVISVQTGFNPVHVLHWENAVPPGLADDQYRYSIVDHLNSCTLELADDARIISREIYYPFGDTAWSAGDDVIEVGYKIIRYSGKELDATGLYYYGLRYYIPWLQRWLNPDPAGAVDGLNLYWMTRNNPVSFIDDDGAITRRKLANGLWEPVIAAGDERERPGARRVDAGKSVERVPYSGKPISIKTGLSIPEFGRNYVSTTLFDPAKGGYSKAVSSGLANTKGGSSFIFSMHKMSYSGAAKGEFNALRIVDIPGGEIPDQANVVSGFWAPQGGYVDIPVNPSGSDPDHVFTPSFSGCSLTVDQLNDNVLRVRHVVGGKEHAQYNNLDDAEHGSGLSAAMEYSDYAFDTDENNNLVSGTSGFAFMKYDRSIHAWNIHYQVIQGAEMGMSRYSTAPRGWFGGKDSHVSVFERSKVRKTMTKQVITARKRGSA
;
A
#
# COMPACT_ATOMS: atom_id res chain seq x y z
N MET A 1 7.90 -14.02 -18.61
CA MET A 1 8.41 -13.36 -17.40
C MET A 1 7.48 -13.50 -16.18
N GLN A 2 6.17 -13.66 -16.35
CA GLN A 2 5.22 -13.91 -15.24
C GLN A 2 5.43 -15.25 -14.50
N ALA A 3 6.02 -16.26 -15.13
CA ALA A 3 6.24 -17.58 -14.50
C ALA A 3 7.26 -17.55 -13.34
N LEU A 4 8.17 -16.56 -13.29
CA LEU A 4 9.23 -16.49 -12.27
C LEU A 4 8.72 -16.10 -10.88
N THR A 5 7.63 -15.33 -10.78
CA THR A 5 7.13 -14.79 -9.51
C THR A 5 6.32 -15.79 -8.68
N ILE A 6 5.69 -16.78 -9.31
CA ILE A 6 4.90 -17.81 -8.60
C ILE A 6 5.82 -18.82 -7.92
N GLY A 7 6.92 -19.18 -8.59
CA GLY A 7 7.90 -20.14 -8.10
C GLY A 7 8.68 -19.63 -6.89
N VAL A 8 8.95 -18.32 -6.80
CA VAL A 8 9.65 -17.72 -5.66
C VAL A 8 8.89 -17.95 -4.36
N HIS A 9 7.56 -17.86 -4.37
CA HIS A 9 6.71 -18.08 -3.19
C HIS A 9 6.33 -19.56 -2.94
N HIS A 10 6.83 -20.51 -3.76
CA HIS A 10 6.54 -21.92 -3.55
C HIS A 10 7.25 -22.45 -2.31
N LYS A 11 6.50 -23.03 -1.36
CA LYS A 11 7.03 -23.54 -0.08
C LYS A 11 7.77 -22.49 0.77
N THR A 12 7.28 -21.27 0.80
CA THR A 12 7.77 -20.18 1.66
C THR A 12 6.67 -19.74 2.64
N PRO A 13 6.20 -20.60 3.55
CA PRO A 13 5.20 -20.20 4.53
C PRO A 13 5.84 -19.27 5.57
N GLN A 14 5.01 -18.41 6.15
CA GLN A 14 5.36 -17.76 7.41
C GLN A 14 4.93 -18.63 8.56
N LEU A 15 5.84 -18.90 9.49
CA LEU A 15 5.57 -19.75 10.66
C LEU A 15 5.71 -18.94 11.94
N VAL A 16 4.75 -19.06 12.82
CA VAL A 16 4.83 -18.49 14.17
C VAL A 16 4.88 -19.65 15.16
N VAL A 17 5.93 -19.69 15.97
CA VAL A 17 6.10 -20.69 17.03
C VAL A 17 5.73 -20.03 18.35
N VAL A 18 4.86 -20.68 19.11
CA VAL A 18 4.43 -20.21 20.44
C VAL A 18 4.94 -21.14 21.55
N ASP A 19 5.12 -20.59 22.74
CA ASP A 19 5.42 -21.36 23.94
C ASP A 19 4.13 -22.02 24.51
N PRO A 20 4.22 -22.86 25.56
CA PRO A 20 3.03 -23.48 26.15
C PRO A 20 1.97 -22.52 26.68
N ARG A 21 2.33 -21.23 26.91
CA ARG A 21 1.41 -20.17 27.32
C ARG A 21 0.72 -19.50 26.12
N GLY A 22 1.08 -19.88 24.89
CA GLY A 22 0.60 -19.28 23.67
C GLY A 22 1.31 -17.97 23.26
N LEU A 23 2.45 -17.64 23.89
CA LEU A 23 3.22 -16.44 23.55
C LEU A 23 4.11 -16.71 22.34
N PRO A 24 4.17 -15.82 21.34
CA PRO A 24 5.01 -15.98 20.16
C PRO A 24 6.49 -15.86 20.55
N ILE A 25 7.24 -16.93 20.35
CA ILE A 25 8.68 -16.98 20.68
C ILE A 25 9.58 -16.96 19.44
N ARG A 26 9.05 -17.29 18.27
CA ARG A 26 9.75 -17.19 16.98
C ARG A 26 8.74 -16.85 15.89
N SER A 27 9.16 -15.99 14.98
CA SER A 27 8.55 -15.87 13.66
C SER A 27 9.62 -16.28 12.64
N VAL A 28 9.25 -17.15 11.72
CA VAL A 28 10.17 -17.69 10.71
C VAL A 28 9.59 -17.40 9.34
N ASP A 29 10.32 -16.61 8.58
CA ASP A 29 10.03 -16.31 7.18
C ASP A 29 11.05 -17.08 6.32
N TYR A 30 10.63 -17.60 5.17
CA TYR A 30 11.52 -18.33 4.28
C TYR A 30 11.90 -17.48 3.07
N TRP A 31 13.13 -16.99 3.09
CA TRP A 31 13.68 -16.16 2.04
C TRP A 31 14.20 -16.98 0.87
N ARG A 32 13.95 -16.50 -0.33
CA ARG A 32 14.48 -17.00 -1.59
C ARG A 32 14.39 -15.92 -2.66
N GLU A 33 15.46 -15.72 -3.40
CA GLU A 33 15.53 -14.74 -4.48
C GLU A 33 15.09 -15.33 -5.83
N VAL A 34 15.46 -16.58 -6.11
CA VAL A 34 15.22 -17.24 -7.40
C VAL A 34 14.48 -18.55 -7.22
N GLU A 35 13.54 -18.84 -8.14
CA GLU A 35 12.82 -20.11 -8.16
C GLU A 35 13.77 -21.31 -8.27
N GLY A 36 13.48 -22.38 -7.53
CA GLY A 36 14.25 -23.63 -7.52
C GLY A 36 15.46 -23.63 -6.59
N VAL A 37 15.88 -22.47 -6.08
CA VAL A 37 16.94 -22.39 -5.05
C VAL A 37 16.37 -22.77 -3.69
N PRO A 38 17.10 -23.50 -2.82
CA PRO A 38 16.67 -23.78 -1.45
C PRO A 38 16.37 -22.49 -0.69
N THR A 39 15.30 -22.53 0.11
CA THR A 39 14.92 -21.41 0.95
C THR A 39 15.85 -21.28 2.16
N GLN A 40 16.12 -20.05 2.58
CA GLN A 40 16.82 -19.73 3.82
C GLN A 40 15.80 -19.25 4.87
N ALA A 41 15.91 -19.77 6.08
CA ALA A 41 15.04 -19.34 7.18
C ALA A 41 15.53 -18.00 7.74
N ARG A 42 14.65 -17.03 7.84
CA ARG A 42 14.84 -15.74 8.53
C ARG A 42 14.07 -15.81 9.84
N VAL A 43 14.79 -15.89 10.95
CA VAL A 43 14.19 -16.16 12.28
C VAL A 43 14.24 -14.90 13.12
N ASN A 44 13.07 -14.34 13.40
CA ASN A 44 12.92 -13.36 14.50
C ASN A 44 12.67 -14.11 15.80
N ARG A 45 13.39 -13.81 16.86
CA ARG A 45 13.30 -14.46 18.16
C ARG A 45 12.80 -13.50 19.22
N THR A 46 11.84 -13.93 20.05
CA THR A 46 11.37 -13.16 21.21
C THR A 46 11.52 -14.02 22.47
N LEU A 47 12.08 -13.42 23.51
CA LEU A 47 12.17 -13.99 24.85
C LEU A 47 11.19 -13.28 25.77
N HIS A 48 10.37 -14.06 26.48
CA HIS A 48 9.42 -13.54 27.46
C HIS A 48 9.84 -13.91 28.88
N ASN A 49 9.53 -13.02 29.83
CA ASN A 49 9.66 -13.32 31.24
C ASN A 49 8.53 -14.24 31.75
N ALA A 50 8.55 -14.56 33.04
CA ALA A 50 7.55 -15.40 33.69
C ALA A 50 6.14 -14.79 33.63
N ALA A 51 6.02 -13.46 33.65
CA ALA A 51 4.76 -12.73 33.56
C ALA A 51 4.21 -12.63 32.13
N GLY A 52 4.96 -13.07 31.11
CA GLY A 52 4.55 -13.05 29.70
C GLY A 52 4.96 -11.78 28.95
N PHE A 53 5.70 -10.85 29.54
CA PHE A 53 6.18 -9.66 28.86
C PHE A 53 7.43 -9.98 28.02
N ALA A 54 7.49 -9.48 26.78
CA ALA A 54 8.66 -9.59 25.94
C ALA A 54 9.82 -8.77 26.55
N ILE A 55 10.95 -9.43 26.79
CA ILE A 55 12.14 -8.80 27.40
C ILE A 55 13.30 -8.65 26.43
N LYS A 56 13.43 -9.54 25.43
CA LYS A 56 14.46 -9.46 24.40
C LYS A 56 13.91 -9.89 23.06
N GLN A 57 14.31 -9.18 22.01
CA GLN A 57 13.95 -9.50 20.62
C GLN A 57 15.22 -9.45 19.76
N TRP A 58 15.34 -10.40 18.86
CA TRP A 58 16.42 -10.49 17.88
C TRP A 58 15.81 -10.54 16.49
N ASP A 59 16.33 -9.74 15.58
CA ASP A 59 16.12 -9.87 14.15
C ASP A 59 16.93 -11.08 13.61
N PRO A 60 16.74 -11.49 12.34
CA PRO A 60 17.38 -12.68 11.81
C PRO A 60 18.90 -12.67 11.88
N ARG A 61 19.55 -11.54 11.60
CA ARG A 61 21.00 -11.39 11.62
C ARG A 61 21.55 -11.47 13.05
N HIS A 62 20.95 -10.73 13.98
CA HIS A 62 21.35 -10.75 15.39
C HIS A 62 21.07 -12.11 16.04
N TRP A 63 19.98 -12.78 15.65
CA TRP A 63 19.70 -14.13 16.12
C TRP A 63 20.72 -15.15 15.62
N ALA A 64 21.14 -15.08 14.35
CA ALA A 64 22.22 -15.92 13.83
C ALA A 64 23.50 -15.70 14.60
N ARG A 65 23.89 -14.44 14.82
CA ARG A 65 25.07 -14.06 15.61
C ARG A 65 25.00 -14.54 17.07
N GLN A 66 23.85 -14.41 17.71
CA GLN A 66 23.66 -14.90 19.08
C GLN A 66 23.90 -16.43 19.22
N ASN A 67 23.60 -17.20 18.18
CA ASN A 67 23.85 -18.63 18.15
C ASN A 67 25.34 -18.95 17.95
N GLU A 68 26.09 -18.12 17.25
CA GLU A 68 27.54 -18.27 17.02
C GLU A 68 28.35 -17.72 18.21
N GLU A 69 27.96 -16.56 18.73
CA GLU A 69 28.60 -15.83 19.84
C GLU A 69 27.58 -15.60 20.96
N PRO A 70 27.38 -16.57 21.86
CA PRO A 70 26.48 -16.41 23.00
C PRO A 70 26.89 -15.21 23.89
N GLY A 71 25.97 -14.27 24.05
CA GLY A 71 26.23 -13.02 24.76
C GLY A 71 26.21 -11.78 23.86
N SER A 72 26.10 -11.95 22.54
CA SER A 72 25.84 -10.83 21.63
C SER A 72 24.56 -10.11 22.00
N PRO A 73 24.48 -8.74 21.85
CA PRO A 73 23.31 -7.97 22.26
C PRO A 73 22.07 -8.39 21.47
N ALA A 74 20.90 -8.30 22.12
CA ALA A 74 19.62 -8.40 21.41
C ALA A 74 19.41 -7.13 20.56
N THR A 75 18.61 -7.24 19.51
CA THR A 75 18.25 -6.07 18.67
C THR A 75 17.45 -5.05 19.50
N LEU A 76 16.59 -5.56 20.40
CA LEU A 76 15.80 -4.75 21.31
C LEU A 76 15.63 -5.46 22.65
N GLU A 77 15.94 -4.77 23.74
CA GLU A 77 15.66 -5.19 25.10
C GLU A 77 14.60 -4.28 25.73
N LYS A 78 13.72 -4.87 26.55
CA LYS A 78 12.64 -4.13 27.22
C LYS A 78 12.55 -4.50 28.69
N VAL A 79 12.33 -3.48 29.52
CA VAL A 79 11.97 -3.66 30.91
C VAL A 79 10.57 -3.09 31.12
N SER A 80 9.67 -3.92 31.63
CA SER A 80 8.28 -3.52 31.87
C SER A 80 7.98 -3.43 33.35
N SER A 81 7.04 -2.58 33.73
CA SER A 81 6.44 -2.55 35.07
C SER A 81 5.61 -3.83 35.31
N LEU A 82 5.18 -4.04 36.54
CA LEU A 82 4.26 -5.15 36.87
C LEU A 82 2.90 -5.01 36.19
N SER A 83 2.50 -3.80 35.85
CA SER A 83 1.27 -3.50 35.10
C SER A 83 1.43 -3.64 33.58
N GLY A 84 2.64 -3.91 33.06
CA GLY A 84 2.93 -4.09 31.65
C GLY A 84 3.40 -2.83 30.89
N ASN A 85 3.46 -1.67 31.57
CA ASN A 85 3.99 -0.46 30.95
C ASN A 85 5.48 -0.62 30.68
N THR A 86 5.94 -0.25 29.50
CA THR A 86 7.38 -0.23 29.17
C THR A 86 8.05 0.88 29.97
N LEU A 87 9.04 0.52 30.78
CA LEU A 87 9.86 1.46 31.57
C LEU A 87 11.15 1.79 30.86
N CYS A 88 11.81 0.78 30.29
CA CYS A 88 13.08 0.97 29.60
C CYS A 88 13.08 0.17 28.30
N THR A 89 13.65 0.76 27.26
CA THR A 89 14.03 0.07 26.05
C THR A 89 15.50 0.31 25.76
N GLU A 90 16.20 -0.72 25.30
CA GLU A 90 17.55 -0.62 24.80
C GLU A 90 17.57 -1.22 23.39
N SER A 91 17.77 -0.37 22.39
CA SER A 91 17.81 -0.73 20.98
C SER A 91 19.22 -0.54 20.44
N VAL A 92 19.68 -1.49 19.65
CA VAL A 92 20.97 -1.36 18.94
C VAL A 92 20.96 -0.21 17.93
N ASP A 93 19.78 0.18 17.45
CA ASP A 93 19.60 1.25 16.47
C ASP A 93 19.37 2.61 17.14
N ALA A 94 18.45 2.68 18.13
CA ALA A 94 17.98 3.92 18.74
C ALA A 94 18.55 4.22 20.13
N GLY A 95 19.48 3.38 20.63
CA GLY A 95 20.02 3.50 21.98
C GLY A 95 19.01 3.17 23.07
N TRP A 96 19.30 3.58 24.31
CA TRP A 96 18.41 3.35 25.43
C TRP A 96 17.45 4.53 25.67
N GLN A 97 16.27 4.19 26.15
CA GLN A 97 15.24 5.15 26.55
C GLN A 97 14.60 4.65 27.84
N LEU A 98 14.40 5.56 28.78
CA LEU A 98 13.77 5.28 30.09
C LEU A 98 12.57 6.21 30.26
N ALA A 99 11.43 5.68 30.69
CA ALA A 99 10.25 6.46 31.02
C ALA A 99 9.71 6.08 32.40
N LEU A 100 9.34 7.07 33.20
CA LEU A 100 8.62 6.88 34.44
C LEU A 100 7.18 7.33 34.31
N PRO A 101 6.24 6.38 34.30
CA PRO A 101 4.81 6.69 34.27
C PRO A 101 4.31 7.09 35.66
N GLY A 102 3.32 7.97 35.72
CA GLY A 102 2.53 8.26 36.89
C GLY A 102 1.43 7.21 37.17
N PHE A 103 0.47 7.55 38.01
CA PHE A 103 -0.56 6.61 38.48
C PHE A 103 -1.54 6.21 37.39
N ALA A 104 -1.83 7.07 36.41
CA ALA A 104 -2.72 6.81 35.29
C ALA A 104 -1.95 6.35 34.04
N SER A 105 -0.68 5.96 34.19
CA SER A 105 0.22 5.59 33.10
C SER A 105 0.65 6.77 32.20
N GLU A 106 0.41 8.01 32.60
CA GLU A 106 0.96 9.23 32.00
C GLU A 106 2.49 9.28 32.21
N ILE A 107 3.22 9.74 31.20
CA ILE A 107 4.69 9.85 31.30
C ILE A 107 5.04 11.14 32.04
N VAL A 108 5.60 11.01 33.24
CA VAL A 108 6.03 12.16 34.06
C VAL A 108 7.47 12.55 33.74
N LEU A 109 8.36 11.56 33.59
CA LEU A 109 9.77 11.76 33.29
C LEU A 109 10.25 10.79 32.27
N SER A 110 11.14 11.22 31.37
CA SER A 110 11.83 10.33 30.46
C SER A 110 13.28 10.78 30.21
N TRP A 111 14.11 9.82 29.80
CA TRP A 111 15.52 10.04 29.46
C TRP A 111 15.87 9.25 28.22
N ASP A 112 16.88 9.70 27.51
CA ASP A 112 17.45 8.99 26.36
C ASP A 112 18.98 8.84 26.44
N GLY A 113 19.55 8.12 25.45
CA GLY A 113 20.99 7.83 25.40
C GLY A 113 21.89 9.07 25.35
N ARG A 114 21.41 10.22 24.85
CA ARG A 114 22.15 11.49 24.82
C ARG A 114 22.14 12.19 26.18
N GLY A 115 21.46 11.62 27.18
CA GLY A 115 21.28 12.25 28.47
C GLY A 115 20.21 13.33 28.49
N THR A 116 19.38 13.40 27.44
CA THR A 116 18.22 14.30 27.43
C THR A 116 17.23 13.84 28.50
N ARG A 117 16.85 14.75 29.39
CA ARG A 117 15.76 14.55 30.35
C ARG A 117 14.56 15.37 29.92
N ARG A 118 13.41 14.72 29.82
CA ARG A 118 12.12 15.36 29.58
C ARG A 118 11.23 15.17 30.80
N GLU A 119 10.53 16.23 31.19
CA GLU A 119 9.65 16.27 32.35
C GLU A 119 8.33 16.91 31.94
N ILE A 120 7.20 16.26 32.27
CA ILE A 120 5.86 16.74 31.96
C ILE A 120 5.14 17.01 33.29
N GLU A 121 4.60 18.21 33.41
CA GLU A 121 3.73 18.59 34.49
C GLU A 121 2.28 18.50 34.09
N TYR A 122 1.43 18.03 34.98
CA TYR A 122 0.02 17.78 34.75
C TYR A 122 -0.87 18.56 35.71
N ASP A 123 -2.09 18.89 35.28
CA ASP A 123 -3.12 19.43 36.18
C ASP A 123 -3.86 18.30 36.92
N ASP A 124 -4.82 18.67 37.80
CA ASP A 124 -5.62 17.73 38.58
C ASP A 124 -6.49 16.78 37.74
N LEU A 125 -6.68 17.05 36.45
CA LEU A 125 -7.38 16.21 35.48
C LEU A 125 -6.43 15.36 34.64
N ILE A 126 -5.14 15.32 35.03
CA ILE A 126 -4.06 14.57 34.33
C ILE A 126 -3.90 15.04 32.86
N ARG A 127 -4.10 16.36 32.63
CA ARG A 127 -3.81 16.98 31.33
C ARG A 127 -2.44 17.66 31.40
N PRO A 128 -1.55 17.51 30.38
CA PRO A 128 -0.25 18.16 30.40
C PRO A 128 -0.40 19.69 30.38
N VAL A 129 0.32 20.38 31.26
CA VAL A 129 0.31 21.86 31.34
C VAL A 129 1.66 22.49 31.02
N SER A 130 2.75 21.78 31.27
CA SER A 130 4.10 22.23 30.96
C SER A 130 4.98 21.04 30.58
N LEU A 131 5.83 21.24 29.59
CA LEU A 131 6.84 20.27 29.20
C LEU A 131 8.21 20.93 29.26
N PHE A 132 9.12 20.28 29.97
CA PHE A 132 10.51 20.77 30.15
C PHE A 132 11.48 19.79 29.52
N GLU A 133 12.52 20.35 28.92
CA GLU A 133 13.64 19.59 28.36
C GLU A 133 14.96 20.10 28.97
N HIS A 134 15.84 19.15 29.20
CA HIS A 134 17.14 19.41 29.78
C HIS A 134 18.17 18.45 29.20
N ASN A 135 19.29 18.96 28.76
CA ASN A 135 20.47 18.18 28.41
C ASN A 135 21.65 18.69 29.20
N ALA A 136 22.18 17.88 30.11
CA ALA A 136 23.34 18.27 30.93
C ALA A 136 24.58 18.52 30.06
N PRO A 137 25.36 19.62 30.28
CA PRO A 137 25.27 20.59 31.38
C PRO A 137 24.33 21.79 31.13
N GLY A 138 23.50 21.78 30.06
CA GLY A 138 22.60 22.90 29.72
C GLY A 138 21.50 23.15 30.77
N PRO A 139 20.78 24.29 30.68
CA PRO A 139 19.69 24.62 31.60
C PRO A 139 18.42 23.78 31.32
N ARG A 140 17.55 23.59 32.31
CA ARG A 140 16.19 23.13 32.18
C ARG A 140 15.36 24.22 31.48
N ARG A 141 14.79 23.94 30.33
CA ARG A 141 13.98 24.89 29.55
C ARG A 141 12.53 24.41 29.47
N CYS A 142 11.60 25.32 29.60
CA CYS A 142 10.20 25.05 29.33
C CYS A 142 9.95 25.17 27.83
N VAL A 143 9.78 24.04 27.13
CA VAL A 143 9.63 23.98 25.66
C VAL A 143 8.18 24.01 25.21
N GLU A 144 7.25 23.64 26.10
CA GLU A 144 5.82 23.75 25.83
C GLU A 144 5.03 24.19 27.05
N ARG A 145 3.96 24.97 26.81
CA ARG A 145 2.92 25.27 27.79
C ARG A 145 1.55 25.16 27.18
N LEU A 146 0.64 24.52 27.92
CA LEU A 146 -0.72 24.25 27.49
C LEU A 146 -1.70 24.88 28.47
N VAL A 147 -2.74 25.52 27.93
CA VAL A 147 -3.80 26.15 28.75
C VAL A 147 -5.14 25.61 28.28
N TYR A 148 -5.95 25.18 29.22
CA TYR A 148 -7.27 24.62 28.97
C TYR A 148 -8.38 25.56 29.41
N GLY A 149 -9.48 25.58 28.66
CA GLY A 149 -10.65 26.38 28.97
C GLY A 149 -11.34 25.97 30.28
N ARG A 150 -11.62 26.96 31.11
CA ARG A 150 -12.29 26.80 32.40
C ARG A 150 -13.80 27.00 32.29
N SER A 151 -14.53 26.93 33.42
CA SER A 151 -15.97 27.06 33.49
C SER A 151 -16.52 28.45 33.12
N ASP A 152 -15.66 29.47 33.16
CA ASP A 152 -15.95 30.87 32.83
C ASP A 152 -15.68 31.20 31.35
N HIS A 153 -15.16 30.24 30.57
CA HIS A 153 -14.91 30.45 29.15
C HIS A 153 -16.18 30.15 28.33
N ASP A 154 -16.41 31.02 27.36
CA ASP A 154 -17.48 30.91 26.37
C ASP A 154 -17.04 30.12 25.14
N GLN A 155 -17.85 30.09 24.09
CA GLN A 155 -17.50 29.57 22.75
C GLN A 155 -17.11 28.07 22.71
N ASN A 156 -17.74 27.28 23.60
CA ASN A 156 -17.50 25.84 23.75
C ASN A 156 -16.05 25.48 24.14
N GLN A 157 -15.34 26.39 24.80
CA GLN A 157 -13.94 26.20 25.19
C GLN A 157 -13.74 25.34 26.45
N ARG A 158 -14.78 25.06 27.22
CA ARG A 158 -14.69 24.32 28.49
C ARG A 158 -14.00 22.97 28.32
N GLY A 159 -12.86 22.80 29.02
CA GLY A 159 -12.08 21.58 28.96
C GLY A 159 -11.25 21.39 27.67
N GLN A 160 -11.46 22.22 26.66
CA GLN A 160 -10.68 22.21 25.44
C GLN A 160 -9.30 22.86 25.63
N LEU A 161 -8.31 22.44 24.85
CA LEU A 161 -7.03 23.16 24.75
C LEU A 161 -7.28 24.49 24.02
N ILE A 162 -7.07 25.62 24.72
CA ILE A 162 -7.31 26.95 24.17
C ILE A 162 -6.03 27.68 23.77
N ARG A 163 -4.89 27.27 24.32
CA ARG A 163 -3.57 27.80 24.00
C ARG A 163 -2.53 26.73 24.10
N HIS A 164 -1.66 26.64 23.11
CA HIS A 164 -0.46 25.82 23.11
C HIS A 164 0.73 26.66 22.66
N ASP A 165 1.61 26.95 23.60
CA ASP A 165 2.92 27.52 23.32
C ASP A 165 3.86 26.34 23.04
N ASP A 166 4.34 26.21 21.82
CA ASP A 166 5.15 25.10 21.32
C ASP A 166 6.53 25.57 20.82
N PRO A 167 7.45 24.68 20.40
CA PRO A 167 8.80 25.09 19.99
C PRO A 167 8.86 26.08 18.81
N ALA A 168 7.80 26.25 18.03
CA ALA A 168 7.78 27.17 16.91
C ALA A 168 6.91 28.43 17.13
N GLY A 169 6.25 28.54 18.29
CA GLY A 169 5.43 29.70 18.62
C GLY A 169 4.20 29.37 19.46
N THR A 170 3.11 30.08 19.23
CA THR A 170 1.86 29.92 19.97
C THR A 170 0.70 29.60 19.04
N LEU A 171 -0.08 28.58 19.37
CA LEU A 171 -1.39 28.29 18.80
C LEU A 171 -2.48 28.73 19.78
N LEU A 172 -3.42 29.54 19.34
CA LEU A 172 -4.64 29.89 20.06
C LEU A 172 -5.82 29.22 19.37
N PHE A 173 -6.67 28.56 20.15
CA PHE A 173 -7.92 27.93 19.69
C PHE A 173 -9.07 28.72 20.28
N GLU A 174 -9.69 29.59 19.47
CA GLU A 174 -10.62 30.60 19.98
C GLU A 174 -12.08 30.15 19.97
N LEU A 175 -12.46 29.28 19.04
CA LEU A 175 -13.84 28.88 18.84
C LEU A 175 -13.96 27.40 18.52
N PHE A 176 -14.89 26.73 19.18
CA PHE A 176 -15.19 25.32 18.95
C PHE A 176 -16.65 25.11 18.56
N SER A 177 -16.90 24.08 17.74
CA SER A 177 -18.24 23.60 17.48
C SER A 177 -18.84 22.93 18.73
N ILE A 178 -20.14 22.67 18.70
CA ILE A 178 -20.84 21.92 19.77
C ILE A 178 -20.28 20.47 19.91
N THR A 179 -19.65 19.95 18.86
CA THR A 179 -19.00 18.63 18.84
C THR A 179 -17.52 18.68 19.24
N GLY A 180 -16.98 19.86 19.61
CA GLY A 180 -15.61 20.05 20.05
C GLY A 180 -14.59 20.23 18.94
N GLN A 181 -15.00 20.38 17.67
CA GLN A 181 -14.08 20.67 16.56
C GLN A 181 -13.66 22.14 16.60
N CYS A 182 -12.38 22.42 16.40
CA CYS A 182 -11.87 23.79 16.31
C CYS A 182 -12.42 24.51 15.08
N LEU A 183 -13.07 25.65 15.26
CA LEU A 183 -13.60 26.49 14.20
C LEU A 183 -12.72 27.68 13.86
N LYS A 184 -11.89 28.12 14.81
CA LYS A 184 -10.97 29.24 14.62
C LYS A 184 -9.68 29.01 15.39
N GLN A 185 -8.56 29.10 14.70
CA GLN A 185 -7.20 28.95 15.21
C GLN A 185 -6.35 30.12 14.79
N ILE A 186 -5.43 30.55 15.65
CA ILE A 186 -4.45 31.61 15.35
C ILE A 186 -3.07 31.08 15.66
N ARG A 187 -2.16 31.11 14.68
CA ARG A 187 -0.75 30.79 14.84
C ARG A 187 0.09 32.07 14.93
N HIS A 188 0.80 32.25 16.04
CA HIS A 188 1.87 33.23 16.18
C HIS A 188 3.22 32.50 16.11
N PHE A 189 4.11 32.97 15.26
CA PHE A 189 5.47 32.45 15.17
C PHE A 189 6.39 33.12 16.19
N THR A 190 7.48 32.44 16.55
CA THR A 190 8.54 33.03 17.37
C THR A 190 9.23 34.17 16.61
N LEU A 191 9.56 35.26 17.29
CA LEU A 191 10.27 36.43 16.71
C LEU A 191 11.63 35.99 16.15
N GLU A 192 12.39 35.26 16.96
CA GLU A 192 13.62 34.60 16.55
C GLU A 192 13.30 33.15 16.11
N PRO A 193 13.90 32.67 15.01
CA PRO A 193 13.64 31.31 14.52
C PRO A 193 14.41 30.23 15.29
N ILE A 194 14.25 30.23 16.60
CA ILE A 194 14.86 29.30 17.55
C ILE A 194 13.79 28.79 18.52
N GLU A 195 14.02 27.61 19.10
CA GLU A 195 13.17 27.05 20.14
C GLU A 195 13.24 27.93 21.40
N PRO A 196 12.11 28.49 21.89
CA PRO A 196 12.07 29.36 23.04
C PRO A 196 12.17 28.59 24.37
N ASP A 197 12.52 29.31 25.43
CA ASP A 197 12.26 28.93 26.83
C ASP A 197 11.01 29.70 27.29
N TRP A 198 9.87 29.01 27.38
CA TRP A 198 8.59 29.67 27.64
C TRP A 198 8.45 30.15 29.09
N PRO A 199 8.38 31.46 29.34
CA PRO A 199 8.12 32.00 30.69
C PRO A 199 6.75 31.49 31.23
N GLU A 200 6.64 31.53 32.58
CA GLU A 200 5.39 31.19 33.22
C GLU A 200 4.29 32.20 32.94
N GLN A 201 4.63 33.49 32.97
CA GLN A 201 3.66 34.58 32.76
C GLN A 201 3.34 34.78 31.27
N GLU A 202 2.06 34.81 30.97
CA GLU A 202 1.60 34.95 29.56
C GLU A 202 2.07 36.27 28.90
N ALA A 203 2.11 37.37 29.64
CA ALA A 203 2.55 38.65 29.11
C ALA A 203 4.03 38.61 28.64
N ASP A 204 4.88 37.80 29.29
CA ASP A 204 6.28 37.65 28.92
C ASP A 204 6.42 36.72 27.72
N ARG A 205 5.55 35.71 27.59
CA ARG A 205 5.52 34.81 26.39
C ARG A 205 5.22 35.62 25.11
N ARG A 206 4.32 36.63 25.17
CA ARG A 206 3.98 37.49 24.03
C ARG A 206 5.18 38.26 23.48
N ARG A 207 6.18 38.54 24.30
CA ARG A 207 7.41 39.24 23.88
C ARG A 207 8.30 38.37 23.01
N LEU A 208 8.14 37.06 23.04
CA LEU A 208 8.89 36.12 22.24
C LEU A 208 8.25 35.86 20.87
N LEU A 209 7.06 36.42 20.65
CA LEU A 209 6.29 36.24 19.42
C LEU A 209 6.40 37.40 18.47
N GLU A 210 6.23 37.13 17.17
CA GLU A 210 6.09 38.19 16.18
C GLU A 210 4.88 39.08 16.50
N PRO A 211 5.00 40.41 16.32
CA PRO A 211 3.89 41.32 16.57
C PRO A 211 2.78 41.15 15.52
N GLY A 212 1.54 41.47 15.88
CA GLY A 212 0.41 41.45 14.97
C GLY A 212 -0.68 40.48 15.40
N GLU A 213 -1.68 40.29 14.55
CA GLU A 213 -2.84 39.43 14.83
C GLU A 213 -2.56 37.95 14.68
N GLY A 214 -1.41 37.55 14.18
CA GLY A 214 -1.04 36.18 13.87
C GLY A 214 -1.72 35.68 12.57
N ALA A 215 -1.49 34.40 12.28
CA ALA A 215 -2.03 33.71 11.12
C ALA A 215 -3.35 33.02 11.49
N ILE A 216 -4.47 33.61 11.05
CA ILE A 216 -5.82 33.17 11.41
C ILE A 216 -6.32 32.15 10.40
N SER A 217 -6.69 30.96 10.83
CA SER A 217 -7.36 29.94 10.02
C SER A 217 -8.74 29.62 10.60
N GLN A 218 -9.73 29.39 9.73
CA GLN A 218 -11.12 29.14 10.15
C GLN A 218 -11.70 27.95 9.39
N TRP A 219 -12.59 27.20 10.05
CA TRP A 219 -13.30 26.07 9.47
C TRP A 219 -14.79 26.15 9.76
N SER A 220 -15.58 25.62 8.83
CA SER A 220 -17.02 25.42 9.00
C SER A 220 -17.35 23.96 8.71
N PHE A 221 -18.06 23.33 9.63
CA PHE A 221 -18.44 21.93 9.53
C PHE A 221 -19.94 21.78 9.37
N GLY A 222 -20.35 20.69 8.71
CA GLY A 222 -21.73 20.28 8.61
C GLY A 222 -22.25 19.63 9.91
N PRO A 223 -23.54 19.32 9.97
CA PRO A 223 -24.17 18.68 11.15
C PRO A 223 -23.56 17.33 11.53
N LEU A 224 -22.98 16.62 10.58
CA LEU A 224 -22.32 15.32 10.80
C LEU A 224 -20.82 15.46 11.09
N GLY A 225 -20.29 16.70 11.13
CA GLY A 225 -18.90 16.97 11.38
C GLY A 225 -18.01 16.99 10.13
N ASP A 226 -18.60 16.93 8.94
CA ASP A 226 -17.88 17.01 7.67
C ASP A 226 -17.41 18.44 7.39
N LEU A 227 -16.20 18.61 6.89
CA LEU A 227 -15.65 19.92 6.52
C LEU A 227 -16.37 20.46 5.28
N LEU A 228 -16.98 21.64 5.41
CA LEU A 228 -17.69 22.32 4.33
C LEU A 228 -16.93 23.52 3.79
N LYS A 229 -16.19 24.22 4.65
CA LYS A 229 -15.43 25.41 4.26
C LYS A 229 -14.20 25.57 5.14
N GLN A 230 -13.10 25.99 4.52
CA GLN A 230 -11.88 26.44 5.20
C GLN A 230 -11.51 27.82 4.69
N VAL A 231 -11.06 28.69 5.59
CA VAL A 231 -10.47 29.99 5.27
C VAL A 231 -9.05 30.00 5.82
N ASP A 232 -8.06 30.21 4.95
CA ASP A 232 -6.66 30.22 5.33
C ASP A 232 -6.21 31.58 5.92
N ALA A 233 -4.97 31.64 6.37
CA ALA A 233 -4.41 32.83 7.01
C ALA A 233 -4.21 34.04 6.08
N LYS A 234 -4.42 33.88 4.79
CA LYS A 234 -4.39 34.97 3.78
C LYS A 234 -5.81 35.31 3.28
N ALA A 235 -6.81 34.75 3.93
CA ALA A 235 -8.24 34.90 3.62
C ALA A 235 -8.66 34.29 2.26
N ASN A 236 -7.90 33.29 1.75
CA ASN A 236 -8.39 32.47 0.68
C ASN A 236 -9.39 31.44 1.26
N SER A 237 -10.48 31.18 0.54
CA SER A 237 -11.55 30.31 0.96
C SER A 237 -11.62 29.05 0.11
N GLN A 238 -11.65 27.89 0.75
CA GLN A 238 -11.94 26.61 0.11
C GLN A 238 -13.34 26.14 0.51
N ALA A 239 -14.13 25.65 -0.44
CA ALA A 239 -15.45 25.09 -0.19
C ALA A 239 -15.54 23.67 -0.74
N PHE A 240 -16.18 22.78 0.04
CA PHE A 240 -16.33 21.37 -0.25
C PHE A 240 -17.80 21.04 -0.41
N VAL A 241 -18.19 20.51 -1.57
CA VAL A 241 -19.53 20.02 -1.84
C VAL A 241 -19.50 18.51 -1.69
N LEU A 242 -20.36 18.01 -0.80
CA LEU A 242 -20.43 16.59 -0.51
C LEU A 242 -21.58 15.94 -1.26
N THR A 243 -21.42 14.67 -1.58
CA THR A 243 -22.48 13.80 -2.08
C THR A 243 -23.46 13.44 -0.95
N LEU A 244 -24.59 12.81 -1.29
CA LEU A 244 -25.60 12.40 -0.29
C LEU A 244 -25.06 11.39 0.74
N ASP A 245 -24.03 10.62 0.39
CA ASP A 245 -23.35 9.67 1.28
C ASP A 245 -22.13 10.28 2.00
N GLY A 246 -21.99 11.61 1.98
CA GLY A 246 -20.97 12.36 2.74
C GLY A 246 -19.57 12.36 2.13
N ARG A 247 -19.40 11.93 0.88
CA ARG A 247 -18.10 11.96 0.18
C ARG A 247 -17.91 13.26 -0.59
N LEU A 248 -16.67 13.58 -0.90
CA LEU A 248 -16.36 14.77 -1.71
C LEU A 248 -16.91 14.62 -3.13
N GLY A 249 -17.76 15.54 -3.56
CA GLY A 249 -18.28 15.63 -4.92
C GLY A 249 -17.64 16.73 -5.74
N GLU A 250 -17.31 17.85 -5.08
CA GLU A 250 -16.69 19.01 -5.73
C GLU A 250 -15.86 19.81 -4.73
N SER A 251 -14.75 20.40 -5.19
CA SER A 251 -13.91 21.30 -4.41
C SER A 251 -13.70 22.63 -5.16
N ARG A 252 -13.87 23.73 -4.45
CA ARG A 252 -13.78 25.09 -4.98
C ARG A 252 -12.77 25.93 -4.19
N LEU A 253 -12.12 26.85 -4.86
CA LEU A 253 -11.23 27.85 -4.25
C LEU A 253 -11.66 29.25 -4.65
N GLN A 254 -11.60 30.16 -3.70
CA GLN A 254 -11.70 31.59 -3.90
C GLN A 254 -10.46 32.25 -3.32
N LEU A 255 -9.59 32.78 -4.19
CA LEU A 255 -8.51 33.65 -3.75
C LEU A 255 -9.11 34.96 -3.22
N LYS A 256 -8.41 35.57 -2.27
CA LYS A 256 -8.85 36.85 -1.68
C LYS A 256 -9.13 37.92 -2.76
N GLY A 257 -10.35 38.39 -2.83
CA GLY A 257 -10.78 39.39 -3.80
C GLY A 257 -10.98 38.90 -5.24
N ARG A 258 -10.97 37.58 -5.47
CA ARG A 258 -11.28 36.94 -6.75
C ARG A 258 -12.61 36.17 -6.66
N ASP A 259 -13.13 35.73 -7.80
CA ASP A 259 -14.30 34.88 -7.89
C ASP A 259 -14.00 33.43 -7.50
N TRP A 260 -15.03 32.65 -7.19
CA TRP A 260 -14.93 31.23 -6.95
C TRP A 260 -14.55 30.47 -8.23
N LYS A 261 -13.59 29.58 -8.11
CA LYS A 261 -13.18 28.66 -9.16
C LYS A 261 -13.31 27.21 -8.69
N THR A 262 -13.99 26.37 -9.47
CA THR A 262 -14.03 24.94 -9.27
C THR A 262 -12.69 24.35 -9.66
N LEU A 263 -12.10 23.54 -8.76
CA LEU A 263 -10.80 22.91 -8.98
C LEU A 263 -10.91 21.41 -9.23
N VAL A 264 -11.95 20.78 -8.71
CA VAL A 264 -12.32 19.41 -9.05
C VAL A 264 -13.83 19.25 -8.94
N SER A 265 -14.44 18.50 -9.83
CA SER A 265 -15.88 18.19 -9.87
C SER A 265 -16.10 16.78 -10.45
N ASP A 266 -17.37 16.38 -10.55
CA ASP A 266 -17.76 15.09 -11.12
C ASP A 266 -17.00 13.91 -10.52
N ILE A 267 -16.79 13.93 -9.20
CA ILE A 267 -16.14 12.83 -8.52
C ILE A 267 -17.16 11.68 -8.38
N HIS A 268 -16.91 10.59 -9.08
CA HIS A 268 -17.72 9.39 -9.04
C HIS A 268 -17.01 8.29 -8.28
N TYR A 269 -17.76 7.60 -7.45
CA TYR A 269 -17.28 6.50 -6.62
C TYR A 269 -17.95 5.19 -7.01
N ASN A 270 -17.19 4.11 -7.01
CA ASN A 270 -17.74 2.77 -7.18
C ASN A 270 -18.40 2.26 -5.87
N ALA A 271 -18.96 1.05 -5.92
CA ALA A 271 -19.64 0.44 -4.78
C ALA A 271 -18.71 0.20 -3.56
N GLU A 272 -17.40 0.05 -3.79
CA GLU A 272 -16.38 -0.07 -2.73
C GLU A 272 -15.90 1.28 -2.18
N GLY A 273 -16.39 2.39 -2.75
CA GLY A 273 -16.04 3.75 -2.32
C GLY A 273 -14.75 4.30 -2.91
N LYS A 274 -14.22 3.70 -3.98
CA LYS A 274 -13.06 4.20 -4.69
C LYS A 274 -13.49 5.17 -5.79
N ILE A 275 -12.65 6.17 -6.05
CA ILE A 275 -12.90 7.10 -7.16
C ILE A 275 -12.72 6.37 -8.49
N GLU A 276 -13.76 6.36 -9.32
CA GLU A 276 -13.71 5.84 -10.69
C GLU A 276 -13.46 6.94 -11.72
N ARG A 277 -13.88 8.16 -11.41
CA ARG A 277 -13.70 9.31 -12.29
C ARG A 277 -13.69 10.60 -11.49
N GLU A 278 -12.88 11.55 -11.91
CA GLU A 278 -12.91 12.94 -11.47
C GLU A 278 -12.59 13.87 -12.63
N THR A 279 -13.11 15.08 -12.60
CA THR A 279 -12.85 16.14 -13.58
C THR A 279 -12.17 17.31 -12.89
N ALA A 280 -10.94 17.61 -13.26
CA ALA A 280 -10.19 18.75 -12.76
C ALA A 280 -10.70 20.08 -13.37
N GLY A 281 -10.47 21.21 -12.71
CA GLY A 281 -10.92 22.53 -13.12
C GLY A 281 -10.36 23.02 -14.46
N ASN A 282 -9.27 22.42 -14.94
CA ASN A 282 -8.72 22.62 -16.27
C ASN A 282 -9.33 21.68 -17.34
N HIS A 283 -10.48 21.06 -17.04
CA HIS A 283 -11.19 20.11 -17.89
C HIS A 283 -10.41 18.83 -18.24
N THR A 284 -9.43 18.47 -17.40
CA THR A 284 -8.76 17.18 -17.50
C THR A 284 -9.57 16.14 -16.74
N GLN A 285 -9.91 15.03 -17.37
CA GLN A 285 -10.58 13.91 -16.74
C GLN A 285 -9.57 12.82 -16.37
N THR A 286 -9.70 12.31 -15.17
CA THR A 286 -8.99 11.11 -14.72
C THR A 286 -9.99 9.98 -14.48
N ILE A 287 -9.76 8.84 -15.11
CA ILE A 287 -10.60 7.65 -15.04
C ILE A 287 -9.77 6.51 -14.49
N PHE A 288 -10.35 5.73 -13.57
CA PHE A 288 -9.70 4.62 -12.90
C PHE A 288 -10.47 3.33 -13.16
N THR A 289 -9.77 2.28 -13.52
CA THR A 289 -10.32 0.93 -13.66
C THR A 289 -9.71 0.03 -12.60
N TYR A 290 -10.55 -0.64 -11.85
CA TYR A 290 -10.13 -1.55 -10.78
C TYR A 290 -10.45 -2.99 -11.13
N SER A 291 -9.60 -3.90 -10.65
CA SER A 291 -9.85 -5.33 -10.75
C SER A 291 -11.12 -5.72 -9.99
N PRO A 292 -12.06 -6.42 -10.60
CA PRO A 292 -13.27 -6.88 -9.94
C PRO A 292 -13.01 -7.99 -8.91
N GLU A 293 -11.85 -8.67 -8.99
CA GLU A 293 -11.51 -9.80 -8.13
C GLU A 293 -10.97 -9.35 -6.76
N ASP A 294 -10.10 -8.35 -6.77
CA ASP A 294 -9.37 -7.90 -5.59
C ASP A 294 -9.33 -6.38 -5.41
N GLY A 295 -9.99 -5.64 -6.29
CA GLY A 295 -10.15 -4.20 -6.22
C GLY A 295 -8.86 -3.41 -6.44
N ARG A 296 -7.78 -4.00 -6.98
CA ARG A 296 -6.54 -3.29 -7.29
C ARG A 296 -6.72 -2.37 -8.50
N LEU A 297 -5.98 -1.27 -8.52
CA LEU A 297 -5.97 -0.35 -9.65
C LEU A 297 -5.29 -1.03 -10.86
N MET A 298 -6.04 -1.26 -11.92
CA MET A 298 -5.53 -1.89 -13.15
C MET A 298 -5.11 -0.86 -14.18
N GLU A 299 -5.92 0.19 -14.33
CA GLU A 299 -5.65 1.24 -15.32
C GLU A 299 -6.02 2.61 -14.77
N ARG A 300 -5.29 3.61 -15.22
CA ARG A 300 -5.59 5.02 -15.00
C ARG A 300 -5.39 5.81 -16.28
N TRP A 301 -6.45 6.46 -16.72
CA TRP A 301 -6.47 7.33 -17.89
C TRP A 301 -6.50 8.79 -17.47
N VAL A 302 -5.72 9.62 -18.11
CA VAL A 302 -5.76 11.07 -17.96
C VAL A 302 -5.93 11.69 -19.34
N TYR A 303 -7.05 12.31 -19.56
CA TYR A 303 -7.47 12.83 -20.85
C TYR A 303 -7.95 14.28 -20.73
N SER A 304 -7.66 15.09 -21.72
CA SER A 304 -8.21 16.45 -21.89
C SER A 304 -8.76 16.62 -23.29
N GLU A 305 -9.92 17.21 -23.44
CA GLU A 305 -10.50 17.51 -24.77
C GLU A 305 -9.56 18.37 -25.62
N ARG A 306 -8.75 19.25 -25.00
CA ARG A 306 -7.83 20.16 -25.67
C ARG A 306 -6.48 19.51 -25.99
N ALA A 307 -5.93 18.75 -25.07
CA ALA A 307 -4.59 18.19 -25.15
C ALA A 307 -4.56 16.69 -25.53
N GLY A 308 -5.72 16.04 -25.63
CA GLY A 308 -5.84 14.62 -25.92
C GLY A 308 -5.47 13.74 -24.73
N LEU A 309 -4.96 12.54 -25.03
CA LEU A 309 -4.49 11.58 -24.02
C LEU A 309 -3.15 12.03 -23.45
N LEU A 310 -3.13 12.39 -22.17
CA LEU A 310 -1.96 12.91 -21.46
C LEU A 310 -1.15 11.79 -20.78
N GLN A 311 -1.84 10.79 -20.22
CA GLN A 311 -1.24 9.63 -19.58
C GLN A 311 -2.21 8.45 -19.58
N HIS A 312 -1.69 7.22 -19.76
CA HIS A 312 -2.46 5.99 -19.60
C HIS A 312 -1.58 4.94 -18.91
N LEU A 313 -1.68 4.86 -17.59
CA LEU A 313 -0.93 3.88 -16.81
C LEU A 313 -1.69 2.56 -16.73
N PHE A 314 -0.98 1.49 -17.05
CA PHE A 314 -1.44 0.11 -16.92
C PHE A 314 -0.57 -0.61 -15.90
N TYR A 315 -1.22 -1.27 -14.91
CA TYR A 315 -0.56 -1.93 -13.78
C TYR A 315 -0.74 -3.45 -13.86
N VAL A 316 0.32 -4.18 -13.57
CA VAL A 316 0.30 -5.63 -13.43
C VAL A 316 0.80 -5.99 -12.05
N TYR A 317 0.13 -6.92 -11.39
CA TYR A 317 0.44 -7.34 -10.02
C TYR A 317 0.75 -8.82 -9.94
N ASP A 318 1.55 -9.23 -8.95
CA ASP A 318 1.66 -10.62 -8.56
C ASP A 318 0.49 -11.02 -7.63
N ARG A 319 0.46 -12.30 -7.22
CA ARG A 319 -0.58 -12.80 -6.31
C ARG A 319 -0.49 -12.23 -4.90
N MET A 320 0.68 -11.76 -4.48
CA MET A 320 0.90 -11.12 -3.18
C MET A 320 0.47 -9.65 -3.18
N GLY A 321 0.24 -9.08 -4.35
CA GLY A 321 -0.15 -7.69 -4.55
C GLY A 321 1.01 -6.75 -4.83
N ASN A 322 2.20 -7.29 -5.08
CA ASN A 322 3.32 -6.46 -5.50
C ASN A 322 3.14 -6.04 -6.95
N VAL A 323 3.49 -4.81 -7.26
CA VAL A 323 3.43 -4.26 -8.62
C VAL A 323 4.56 -4.86 -9.45
N LEU A 324 4.23 -5.62 -10.49
CA LEU A 324 5.21 -6.23 -11.41
C LEU A 324 5.62 -5.31 -12.54
N SER A 325 4.69 -4.50 -13.04
CA SER A 325 5.00 -3.52 -14.08
C SER A 325 4.02 -2.35 -14.07
N ILE A 326 4.54 -1.21 -14.54
CA ILE A 326 3.79 -0.01 -14.83
C ILE A 326 4.15 0.42 -16.25
N GLU A 327 3.17 0.47 -17.15
CA GLU A 327 3.33 0.89 -18.53
C GLU A 327 2.53 2.17 -18.77
N ASP A 328 3.14 3.20 -19.36
CA ASP A 328 2.41 4.36 -19.84
C ASP A 328 2.09 4.21 -21.34
N LYS A 329 0.91 3.70 -21.65
CA LYS A 329 0.44 3.45 -23.02
C LYS A 329 0.16 4.72 -23.83
N ALA A 330 0.18 5.91 -23.19
CA ALA A 330 0.10 7.19 -23.89
C ALA A 330 1.43 7.57 -24.57
N LEU A 331 2.53 6.93 -24.16
CA LEU A 331 3.85 7.17 -24.72
C LEU A 331 4.19 6.14 -25.79
N LEU A 332 4.74 6.61 -26.89
CA LEU A 332 5.28 5.71 -27.92
C LEU A 332 6.69 5.24 -27.55
N PRO A 333 7.10 4.02 -27.97
CA PRO A 333 8.49 3.58 -27.84
C PRO A 333 9.42 4.58 -28.51
N ARG A 334 10.51 4.92 -27.85
CA ARG A 334 11.55 5.82 -28.35
C ARG A 334 12.74 5.04 -28.85
N TYR A 335 13.52 5.64 -29.72
CA TYR A 335 14.77 5.07 -30.21
C TYR A 335 15.89 6.09 -29.95
N PHE A 336 16.87 5.69 -29.17
CA PHE A 336 18.02 6.52 -28.87
C PHE A 336 19.29 5.65 -28.74
N ALA A 337 20.42 6.09 -29.32
CA ALA A 337 21.69 5.39 -29.25
C ALA A 337 21.60 3.89 -29.62
N ASN A 338 20.87 3.54 -30.68
CA ASN A 338 20.59 2.18 -31.16
C ASN A 338 19.83 1.29 -30.17
N GLN A 339 19.15 1.88 -29.17
CA GLN A 339 18.29 1.16 -28.24
C GLN A 339 16.83 1.51 -28.51
N ARG A 340 15.95 0.51 -28.43
CA ARG A 340 14.51 0.71 -28.31
C ARG A 340 14.18 0.87 -26.84
N ILE A 341 13.55 1.97 -26.49
CA ILE A 341 13.15 2.32 -25.12
C ILE A 341 11.64 2.29 -25.04
N GLU A 342 11.12 1.33 -24.28
CA GLU A 342 9.69 1.16 -24.04
C GLU A 342 9.28 1.97 -22.81
N PRO A 343 8.08 2.58 -22.79
CA PRO A 343 7.58 3.36 -21.65
C PRO A 343 7.01 2.45 -20.56
N ILE A 344 7.80 1.45 -20.15
CA ILE A 344 7.41 0.45 -19.16
C ILE A 344 8.51 0.27 -18.12
N SER A 345 8.10 0.28 -16.84
CA SER A 345 8.94 -0.10 -15.70
C SER A 345 8.54 -1.51 -15.24
N ARG A 346 9.52 -2.36 -14.93
CA ARG A 346 9.31 -3.75 -14.47
C ARG A 346 10.03 -3.97 -13.16
N PHE A 347 9.38 -4.69 -12.24
CA PHE A 347 9.83 -4.90 -10.88
C PHE A 347 9.81 -6.38 -10.53
N PHE A 348 10.81 -6.82 -9.79
CA PHE A 348 10.97 -8.21 -9.37
C PHE A 348 11.24 -8.24 -7.88
N TYR A 349 10.65 -9.20 -7.22
CA TYR A 349 10.68 -9.32 -5.76
C TYR A 349 11.17 -10.69 -5.34
N ASP A 350 11.78 -10.75 -4.15
CA ASP A 350 12.07 -11.99 -3.47
C ASP A 350 10.82 -12.58 -2.78
N SER A 351 10.96 -13.70 -2.09
CA SER A 351 9.84 -14.34 -1.37
C SER A 351 9.33 -13.55 -0.16
N LEU A 352 10.07 -12.55 0.31
CA LEU A 352 9.66 -11.63 1.38
C LEU A 352 9.03 -10.34 0.84
N SER A 353 8.81 -10.28 -0.48
CA SER A 353 8.31 -9.09 -1.19
C SER A 353 9.27 -7.90 -1.17
N GLN A 354 10.57 -8.10 -0.94
CA GLN A 354 11.59 -7.06 -1.09
C GLN A 354 11.94 -6.89 -2.58
N LEU A 355 12.12 -5.65 -3.03
CA LEU A 355 12.48 -5.34 -4.41
C LEU A 355 13.93 -5.74 -4.69
N ILE A 356 14.16 -6.76 -5.52
CA ILE A 356 15.48 -7.26 -5.88
C ILE A 356 15.99 -6.75 -7.23
N LYS A 357 15.07 -6.39 -8.15
CA LYS A 357 15.44 -5.86 -9.46
C LYS A 357 14.36 -4.93 -9.99
N ALA A 358 14.80 -3.85 -10.62
CA ALA A 358 13.95 -2.95 -11.38
C ALA A 358 14.58 -2.63 -12.74
N SER A 359 13.74 -2.46 -13.76
CA SER A 359 14.14 -1.96 -15.06
C SER A 359 13.14 -0.95 -15.58
N GLY A 360 13.59 0.00 -16.35
CA GLY A 360 12.80 1.07 -16.93
C GLY A 360 13.66 1.93 -17.82
N TRP A 361 13.36 3.21 -17.88
CA TRP A 361 14.10 4.17 -18.67
C TRP A 361 14.48 5.42 -17.88
N GLU A 362 15.54 6.06 -18.29
CA GLU A 362 16.17 7.19 -17.60
C GLU A 362 16.69 8.22 -18.59
N SER A 363 17.24 9.34 -18.10
CA SER A 363 17.95 10.31 -18.94
C SER A 363 19.17 9.68 -19.60
N GLY A 364 19.26 9.78 -20.91
CA GLY A 364 20.39 9.32 -21.71
C GLY A 364 21.62 10.22 -21.64
N ALA A 365 21.47 11.44 -21.11
CA ALA A 365 22.56 12.38 -20.82
C ALA A 365 22.74 12.51 -19.30
N ALA A 366 23.92 13.04 -18.86
CA ALA A 366 24.21 13.17 -17.41
C ALA A 366 23.08 13.89 -16.68
N ASN A 367 22.41 13.23 -15.77
CA ASN A 367 21.29 13.76 -15.01
C ASN A 367 21.81 14.41 -13.71
N GLN A 368 21.49 15.65 -13.50
CA GLN A 368 21.83 16.38 -12.28
C GLN A 368 20.59 16.57 -11.38
N GLY A 369 19.56 15.75 -11.60
CA GLY A 369 18.29 15.84 -10.90
C GLY A 369 17.41 17.01 -11.39
N PRO A 370 16.46 17.45 -10.57
CA PRO A 370 15.49 18.47 -10.93
C PRO A 370 16.08 19.81 -11.36
N GLU A 371 17.28 20.15 -10.87
CA GLU A 371 17.98 21.41 -11.25
C GLU A 371 18.50 21.41 -12.69
N SER A 372 18.54 20.26 -13.34
CA SER A 372 18.98 20.14 -14.74
C SER A 372 17.86 20.28 -15.77
N MET A 373 16.62 20.47 -15.34
CA MET A 373 15.50 20.69 -16.24
C MET A 373 15.73 21.89 -17.16
N GLY A 374 15.40 21.72 -18.45
CA GLY A 374 15.55 22.75 -19.47
C GLY A 374 16.97 22.92 -20.05
N ARG A 375 17.97 22.20 -19.50
CA ARG A 375 19.36 22.25 -20.01
C ARG A 375 19.74 21.06 -20.89
N LYS A 376 18.84 20.10 -21.13
CA LYS A 376 19.14 18.84 -21.81
C LYS A 376 18.07 18.50 -22.81
N ASP A 377 18.47 17.70 -23.81
CA ASP A 377 17.53 17.10 -24.75
C ASP A 377 16.59 16.13 -24.03
N PRO A 378 15.28 16.45 -23.89
CA PRO A 378 14.30 15.54 -23.28
C PRO A 378 14.11 14.24 -24.07
N LEU A 379 14.59 14.19 -25.32
CA LEU A 379 14.53 13.03 -26.20
C LEU A 379 15.69 12.06 -25.94
N ALA A 380 16.77 12.52 -25.28
CA ALA A 380 17.89 11.68 -24.89
C ALA A 380 17.48 10.79 -23.71
N VAL A 381 17.10 9.55 -24.01
CA VAL A 381 16.65 8.55 -23.03
C VAL A 381 17.42 7.25 -23.20
N SER A 382 17.55 6.47 -22.14
CA SER A 382 18.26 5.19 -22.09
C SER A 382 17.50 4.19 -21.24
N ASN A 383 17.65 2.90 -21.55
CA ASN A 383 17.15 1.87 -20.65
C ASN A 383 18.09 1.75 -19.44
N TYR A 384 17.51 1.45 -18.28
CA TYR A 384 18.28 1.10 -17.09
C TYR A 384 17.86 -0.25 -16.52
N CYS A 385 18.74 -0.85 -15.75
CA CYS A 385 18.49 -2.01 -14.90
C CYS A 385 19.19 -1.80 -13.56
N GLN A 386 18.41 -1.86 -12.48
CA GLN A 386 18.90 -1.83 -11.10
C GLN A 386 18.72 -3.18 -10.45
N THR A 387 19.70 -3.64 -9.67
CA THR A 387 19.59 -4.80 -8.80
C THR A 387 19.97 -4.43 -7.37
N TYR A 388 19.28 -5.02 -6.42
CA TYR A 388 19.37 -4.71 -4.99
C TYR A 388 19.71 -5.96 -4.23
N SER A 389 20.67 -5.89 -3.31
CA SER A 389 21.05 -6.98 -2.42
C SER A 389 20.93 -6.54 -0.97
N TYR A 390 20.31 -7.37 -0.16
CA TYR A 390 20.02 -7.09 1.25
C TYR A 390 20.66 -8.13 2.16
N ASP A 391 20.97 -7.74 3.41
CA ASP A 391 21.31 -8.69 4.46
C ASP A 391 20.05 -9.35 5.08
N GLU A 392 20.25 -10.19 6.07
CA GLU A 392 19.18 -10.93 6.75
C GLU A 392 18.18 -10.03 7.52
N SER A 393 18.60 -8.83 7.91
CA SER A 393 17.77 -7.83 8.60
C SER A 393 17.17 -6.80 7.65
N GLY A 394 17.34 -6.97 6.32
CA GLY A 394 16.81 -6.09 5.30
C GLY A 394 17.62 -4.81 5.07
N ASN A 395 18.87 -4.72 5.56
CA ASN A 395 19.72 -3.59 5.20
C ASN A 395 20.18 -3.73 3.75
N LEU A 396 20.03 -2.66 2.95
CA LEU A 396 20.58 -2.63 1.60
C LEU A 396 22.10 -2.63 1.69
N LEU A 397 22.73 -3.63 1.06
CA LEU A 397 24.19 -3.75 0.99
C LEU A 397 24.73 -3.29 -0.36
N LYS A 398 23.98 -3.50 -1.44
CA LYS A 398 24.44 -3.15 -2.78
C LYS A 398 23.29 -2.76 -3.68
N LEU A 399 23.44 -1.64 -4.35
CA LEU A 399 22.68 -1.22 -5.52
C LEU A 399 23.62 -1.27 -6.73
N THR A 400 23.36 -2.17 -7.67
CA THR A 400 24.01 -2.16 -8.97
C THR A 400 23.11 -1.47 -9.98
N HIS A 401 23.69 -0.53 -10.74
CA HIS A 401 22.97 0.16 -11.80
C HIS A 401 23.68 -0.04 -13.14
N VAL A 402 22.91 -0.40 -14.15
CA VAL A 402 23.36 -0.51 -15.54
C VAL A 402 22.47 0.38 -16.38
N GLY A 403 23.02 1.45 -16.92
CA GLY A 403 22.30 2.46 -17.68
C GLY A 403 23.23 3.62 -18.07
N ALA A 404 22.64 4.75 -18.47
CA ALA A 404 23.39 5.96 -18.80
C ALA A 404 23.82 6.74 -17.54
N GLN A 405 23.12 6.52 -16.42
CA GLN A 405 23.44 7.14 -15.13
C GLN A 405 24.25 6.19 -14.26
N SER A 406 24.75 6.66 -13.13
CA SER A 406 25.62 5.87 -12.23
C SER A 406 25.19 6.01 -10.76
N PRO A 407 23.93 5.76 -10.39
CA PRO A 407 23.50 5.80 -9.00
C PRO A 407 23.90 4.57 -8.19
N GLY A 408 24.63 3.61 -8.77
CA GLY A 408 25.07 2.39 -8.10
C GLY A 408 25.98 2.66 -6.91
N ARG A 409 25.83 1.86 -5.83
CA ARG A 409 26.61 2.00 -4.60
C ARG A 409 26.67 0.71 -3.80
N GLU A 410 27.66 0.63 -2.93
CA GLU A 410 27.78 -0.40 -1.92
C GLU A 410 27.72 0.24 -0.53
N LEU A 411 27.04 -0.43 0.40
CA LEU A 411 26.90 -0.01 1.79
C LEU A 411 27.43 -1.12 2.69
N LYS A 412 27.82 -0.76 3.90
CA LYS A 412 28.13 -1.70 4.97
C LYS A 412 27.25 -1.40 6.17
N ALA A 413 26.55 -2.43 6.64
CA ALA A 413 25.84 -2.40 7.90
C ALA A 413 26.82 -2.69 9.06
N ALA A 414 26.65 -2.02 10.19
CA ALA A 414 27.40 -2.33 11.41
C ALA A 414 27.10 -3.75 11.87
N GLN A 415 28.05 -4.40 12.50
CA GLN A 415 27.92 -5.78 12.98
C GLN A 415 26.82 -5.93 14.04
N SER A 416 26.65 -4.93 14.89
CA SER A 416 25.75 -4.96 16.06
C SER A 416 24.57 -4.00 15.97
N SER A 417 24.30 -3.42 14.79
CA SER A 417 23.13 -2.56 14.57
C SER A 417 22.75 -2.51 13.09
N ASN A 418 21.59 -1.87 12.79
CA ASN A 418 21.18 -1.63 11.40
C ASN A 418 21.68 -0.28 10.86
N ARG A 419 22.63 0.38 11.53
CA ARG A 419 23.31 1.59 11.06
C ARG A 419 24.18 1.24 9.86
N CYS A 420 24.06 1.96 8.75
CA CYS A 420 24.82 1.69 7.51
C CYS A 420 25.49 2.96 7.00
N LEU A 421 26.67 2.77 6.41
CA LEU A 421 27.36 3.80 5.63
C LEU A 421 27.75 3.30 4.24
N PRO A 422 27.80 4.19 3.24
CA PRO A 422 28.29 3.84 1.92
C PRO A 422 29.81 3.60 1.92
N TRP A 423 30.26 2.71 1.05
CA TRP A 423 31.66 2.55 0.74
C TRP A 423 32.22 3.85 0.15
N ARG A 424 33.45 4.17 0.50
CA ARG A 424 34.15 5.36 -0.03
C ARG A 424 35.36 4.92 -0.86
N ASN A 425 35.40 5.30 -2.13
CA ASN A 425 36.48 4.94 -3.07
C ASN A 425 36.78 3.43 -3.13
N GLY A 426 35.75 2.59 -3.08
CA GLY A 426 35.90 1.12 -3.11
C GLY A 426 36.34 0.49 -1.78
N VAL A 427 36.39 1.29 -0.69
CA VAL A 427 36.77 0.82 0.67
C VAL A 427 35.55 0.83 1.56
N PRO A 428 35.20 -0.31 2.21
CA PRO A 428 34.13 -0.35 3.19
C PRO A 428 34.47 0.45 4.45
N PRO A 429 33.51 1.12 5.09
CA PRO A 429 33.74 1.79 6.36
C PRO A 429 34.09 0.78 7.46
N SER A 430 34.92 1.19 8.44
CA SER A 430 35.18 0.41 9.64
C SER A 430 33.98 0.47 10.61
N GLU A 431 33.96 -0.38 11.64
CA GLU A 431 32.92 -0.34 12.67
C GLU A 431 32.98 0.96 13.46
N GLU A 432 34.18 1.48 13.71
CA GLU A 432 34.41 2.76 14.39
C GLU A 432 33.91 3.93 13.57
N GLU A 433 34.12 3.92 12.24
CA GLU A 433 33.59 4.94 11.33
C GLU A 433 32.07 4.94 11.32
N ILE A 434 31.45 3.74 11.28
CA ILE A 434 29.98 3.64 11.34
C ILE A 434 29.49 4.15 12.71
N ALA A 435 30.12 3.74 13.80
CA ALA A 435 29.73 4.19 15.14
C ALA A 435 29.85 5.71 15.29
N ALA A 436 30.93 6.32 14.78
CA ALA A 436 31.16 7.76 14.86
C ALA A 436 30.23 8.61 13.98
N ALA A 437 29.65 8.02 12.93
CA ALA A 437 28.76 8.71 12.01
C ALA A 437 27.34 8.91 12.55
N PHE A 438 27.01 8.27 13.66
CA PHE A 438 25.70 8.38 14.30
C PHE A 438 25.86 8.81 15.77
N ASP A 439 24.90 9.57 16.28
CA ASP A 439 24.83 9.81 17.70
C ASP A 439 24.36 8.53 18.46
N VAL A 440 24.35 8.59 19.77
CA VAL A 440 23.95 7.43 20.60
C VAL A 440 22.48 7.04 20.43
N ASN A 441 21.62 7.97 20.00
CA ASN A 441 20.22 7.72 19.67
C ASN A 441 20.03 7.24 18.22
N GLY A 442 21.11 7.06 17.45
CA GLY A 442 21.07 6.57 16.07
C GLY A 442 20.78 7.62 15.00
N ASN A 443 20.83 8.89 15.33
CA ASN A 443 20.68 9.96 14.36
C ASN A 443 21.97 10.11 13.55
N LEU A 444 21.87 10.17 12.23
CA LEU A 444 23.02 10.39 11.34
C LEU A 444 23.57 11.81 11.56
N LEU A 445 24.89 11.97 11.64
CA LEU A 445 25.57 13.25 11.91
C LEU A 445 26.13 13.93 10.65
N GLU A 446 26.47 13.16 9.62
CA GLU A 446 26.99 13.68 8.35
C GLU A 446 26.22 13.03 7.19
N LEU A 447 25.58 13.83 6.33
CA LEU A 447 24.79 13.35 5.21
C LEU A 447 25.69 12.82 4.09
N ASP A 448 26.71 13.60 3.73
CA ASP A 448 27.85 13.27 2.90
C ASP A 448 28.97 14.28 3.20
N ARG A 449 30.13 14.16 2.55
CA ARG A 449 31.29 14.97 2.90
C ARG A 449 30.97 16.46 3.03
N GLY A 450 31.11 16.97 4.26
CA GLY A 450 30.94 18.38 4.61
C GLY A 450 29.51 18.84 4.77
N ARG A 451 28.53 17.95 4.68
CA ARG A 451 27.12 18.30 4.99
C ARG A 451 26.73 17.77 6.37
N TRP A 452 26.93 18.58 7.38
CA TRP A 452 26.66 18.24 8.77
C TRP A 452 25.19 18.37 9.13
N LEU A 453 24.72 17.44 9.96
CA LEU A 453 23.35 17.38 10.45
C LEU A 453 23.34 17.68 11.96
N THR A 454 22.41 18.54 12.39
CA THR A 454 22.16 18.77 13.82
C THR A 454 20.75 18.32 14.19
N TRP A 455 20.62 17.82 15.40
CA TRP A 455 19.38 17.25 15.92
C TRP A 455 18.97 17.95 17.21
N ASN A 456 17.68 18.31 17.32
CA ASN A 456 17.15 18.84 18.56
C ASN A 456 17.01 17.75 19.65
N LEU A 457 16.57 18.12 20.84
CA LEU A 457 16.43 17.18 21.97
C LEU A 457 15.32 16.11 21.75
N ARG A 458 14.49 16.27 20.73
CA ARG A 458 13.41 15.35 20.33
C ARG A 458 13.80 14.40 19.20
N ASN A 459 15.07 14.34 18.84
CA ASN A 459 15.60 13.58 17.70
C ASN A 459 14.98 14.01 16.35
N GLN A 460 14.58 15.31 16.23
CA GLN A 460 14.13 15.89 14.99
C GLN A 460 15.27 16.62 14.31
N LEU A 461 15.39 16.54 12.99
CA LEU A 461 16.43 17.22 12.23
C LEU A 461 16.28 18.73 12.38
N GLN A 462 17.25 19.37 13.05
CA GLN A 462 17.23 20.81 13.32
C GLN A 462 17.84 21.60 12.19
N SER A 463 18.96 21.14 11.62
CA SER A 463 19.56 21.80 10.47
C SER A 463 20.48 20.90 9.65
N VAL A 464 20.72 21.35 8.43
CA VAL A 464 21.72 20.84 7.50
C VAL A 464 22.63 21.99 7.09
N SER A 465 23.95 21.82 7.26
CA SER A 465 24.95 22.81 6.82
C SER A 465 25.70 22.26 5.60
N PRO A 466 25.39 22.71 4.38
CA PRO A 466 25.98 22.16 3.16
C PRO A 466 27.41 22.59 2.92
N VAL A 467 27.90 23.63 3.57
CA VAL A 467 29.28 24.14 3.43
C VAL A 467 29.75 24.74 4.75
N GLU A 468 30.86 24.23 5.31
CA GLU A 468 31.55 24.85 6.42
C GLU A 468 32.53 25.91 5.92
N ARG A 469 32.46 27.12 6.49
CA ARG A 469 33.32 28.27 6.17
C ARG A 469 34.03 28.74 7.44
N GLY A 470 35.29 28.54 7.52
CA GLY A 470 36.08 28.82 8.73
C GLY A 470 36.04 30.27 9.29
N ALA A 471 35.64 31.27 8.49
CA ALA A 471 35.66 32.69 8.90
C ALA A 471 34.32 33.45 8.67
N GLN A 472 33.32 32.81 8.07
CA GLN A 472 32.02 33.40 7.80
C GLN A 472 30.90 32.42 8.17
N PRO A 473 29.67 32.87 8.43
CA PRO A 473 28.53 31.96 8.65
C PRO A 473 28.37 30.96 7.49
N ASP A 474 28.09 29.73 7.83
CA ASP A 474 27.86 28.67 6.88
C ASP A 474 26.54 28.85 6.13
N ASP A 475 26.47 28.36 4.90
CA ASP A 475 25.18 28.13 4.27
C ASP A 475 24.43 27.09 5.10
N ARG A 476 23.15 27.32 5.39
CA ARG A 476 22.40 26.49 6.33
C ARG A 476 20.93 26.43 5.95
N GLU A 477 20.34 25.23 6.06
CA GLU A 477 18.90 25.05 6.08
C GLU A 477 18.46 24.56 7.47
N SER A 478 17.53 25.27 8.09
CA SER A 478 17.07 25.03 9.48
C SER A 478 15.57 24.81 9.51
N TYR A 479 15.13 23.99 10.46
CA TYR A 479 13.75 23.57 10.60
C TYR A 479 13.27 23.79 12.03
N LEU A 480 12.00 24.25 12.18
CA LEU A 480 11.29 24.33 13.43
C LEU A 480 10.00 23.53 13.34
N TYR A 481 9.69 22.85 14.41
CA TYR A 481 8.56 21.94 14.53
C TYR A 481 7.57 22.44 15.58
N ASP A 482 6.31 22.06 15.42
CA ASP A 482 5.30 22.24 16.48
C ASP A 482 5.41 21.17 17.57
N GLY A 483 4.53 21.25 18.57
CA GLY A 483 4.48 20.28 19.65
C GLY A 483 4.15 18.84 19.21
N SER A 484 3.52 18.67 18.04
CA SER A 484 3.23 17.35 17.46
C SER A 484 4.38 16.79 16.60
N GLY A 485 5.45 17.56 16.41
CA GLY A 485 6.59 17.18 15.61
C GLY A 485 6.46 17.49 14.13
N GLN A 486 5.41 18.21 13.71
CA GLN A 486 5.27 18.64 12.32
C GLN A 486 6.06 19.91 12.05
N ARG A 487 6.75 19.96 10.91
CA ARG A 487 7.52 21.13 10.48
C ARG A 487 6.60 22.30 10.16
N VAL A 488 6.77 23.40 10.87
CA VAL A 488 5.99 24.63 10.64
C VAL A 488 6.82 25.77 10.06
N ARG A 489 8.16 25.67 10.12
CA ARG A 489 9.04 26.69 9.58
C ARG A 489 10.30 26.07 8.98
N LYS A 490 10.67 26.46 7.77
CA LYS A 490 11.92 26.10 7.09
C LYS A 490 12.62 27.36 6.66
N ILE A 491 13.91 27.50 7.01
CA ILE A 491 14.70 28.69 6.72
C ILE A 491 16.00 28.26 6.07
N ARG A 492 16.27 28.77 4.89
CA ARG A 492 17.55 28.60 4.20
C ARG A 492 18.30 29.92 4.18
N SER A 493 19.50 29.94 4.72
CA SER A 493 20.43 31.06 4.67
C SER A 493 21.56 30.72 3.72
N LEU A 494 21.81 31.62 2.76
CA LEU A 494 22.90 31.52 1.80
C LEU A 494 23.78 32.74 1.96
N GLN A 495 25.08 32.51 2.15
CA GLN A 495 26.07 33.58 2.21
C GLN A 495 26.55 33.92 0.81
N THR A 496 26.33 35.17 0.41
CA THR A 496 26.92 35.75 -0.81
C THR A 496 28.03 36.71 -0.40
N ASN A 497 28.89 37.07 -1.32
CA ASN A 497 29.97 38.03 -1.05
C ASN A 497 29.48 39.42 -0.52
N ALA A 498 28.20 39.76 -0.79
CA ALA A 498 27.62 41.06 -0.45
C ALA A 498 26.65 41.02 0.74
N ARG A 499 25.95 39.91 0.94
CA ARG A 499 24.88 39.79 1.96
C ARG A 499 24.46 38.35 2.18
N THR A 500 23.82 38.10 3.31
CA THR A 500 23.06 36.84 3.56
C THR A 500 21.72 36.94 2.84
N VAL A 501 21.40 35.96 2.00
CA VAL A 501 20.10 35.76 1.38
C VAL A 501 19.32 34.76 2.20
N MET A 502 18.13 35.15 2.64
CA MET A 502 17.22 34.31 3.41
C MET A 502 16.05 33.88 2.52
N ALA A 503 15.77 32.58 2.49
CA ALA A 503 14.54 32.02 1.97
C ALA A 503 13.81 31.32 3.10
N GLU A 504 12.55 31.69 3.34
CA GLU A 504 11.74 31.10 4.42
C GLU A 504 10.46 30.52 3.86
N VAL A 505 10.04 29.37 4.45
CA VAL A 505 8.73 28.77 4.22
C VAL A 505 8.04 28.61 5.57
N ARG A 506 6.82 29.13 5.68
CA ARG A 506 5.92 28.95 6.82
C ARG A 506 4.77 28.04 6.41
N TYR A 507 4.58 26.95 7.16
CA TYR A 507 3.54 25.98 6.90
C TYR A 507 2.34 26.25 7.79
N LEU A 508 1.19 26.44 7.18
CA LEU A 508 -0.09 26.74 7.80
C LEU A 508 -1.16 25.81 7.24
N PRO A 509 -2.33 25.65 7.88
CA PRO A 509 -3.39 24.80 7.37
C PRO A 509 -3.82 25.18 5.95
N GLY A 510 -3.54 24.29 4.97
CA GLY A 510 -3.86 24.50 3.56
C GLY A 510 -3.03 25.56 2.83
N LEU A 511 -2.02 26.18 3.47
CA LEU A 511 -1.27 27.30 2.94
C LEU A 511 0.21 27.20 3.31
N GLN A 512 1.11 27.46 2.36
CA GLN A 512 2.52 27.77 2.62
C GLN A 512 2.79 29.22 2.21
N ILE A 513 3.47 29.97 3.05
CA ILE A 513 3.95 31.30 2.71
C ILE A 513 5.45 31.20 2.49
N ARG A 514 5.90 31.48 1.27
CA ARG A 514 7.31 31.42 0.87
C ARG A 514 7.83 32.82 0.61
N THR A 515 8.90 33.20 1.29
CA THR A 515 9.55 34.50 1.14
C THR A 515 11.00 34.32 0.73
N HIS A 516 11.54 35.27 -0.06
CA HIS A 516 12.93 35.28 -0.51
C HIS A 516 13.52 36.69 -0.45
N SER A 517 14.41 36.92 0.51
CA SER A 517 14.97 38.28 0.75
C SER A 517 15.81 38.84 -0.40
N GLY A 518 16.38 37.95 -1.24
CA GLY A 518 17.20 38.35 -2.39
C GLY A 518 16.40 38.97 -3.53
N THR A 519 15.21 38.44 -3.82
CA THR A 519 14.30 38.87 -4.88
C THR A 519 13.15 39.74 -4.34
N GLY A 520 12.89 39.74 -3.06
CA GLY A 520 11.69 40.31 -2.43
C GLY A 520 10.41 39.55 -2.73
N ALA A 521 10.49 38.30 -3.26
CA ALA A 521 9.31 37.51 -3.60
C ALA A 521 8.56 37.08 -2.35
N VAL A 522 7.24 37.17 -2.43
CA VAL A 522 6.28 36.63 -1.46
C VAL A 522 5.29 35.77 -2.23
N LEU A 523 5.35 34.46 -2.02
CA LEU A 523 4.55 33.46 -2.71
C LEU A 523 3.67 32.71 -1.70
N GLN A 524 2.37 32.67 -1.96
CA GLN A 524 1.44 31.75 -1.33
C GLN A 524 1.36 30.47 -2.15
N VAL A 525 1.53 29.33 -1.52
CA VAL A 525 1.23 28.00 -2.09
C VAL A 525 0.02 27.45 -1.38
N ILE A 526 -1.11 27.45 -2.06
CA ILE A 526 -2.40 27.02 -1.51
C ILE A 526 -2.60 25.56 -1.95
N SER A 527 -2.67 24.65 -0.98
CA SER A 527 -2.98 23.23 -1.20
C SER A 527 -4.46 23.02 -1.03
N VAL A 528 -5.12 22.52 -2.09
CA VAL A 528 -6.56 22.30 -2.08
C VAL A 528 -6.85 20.81 -1.90
N GLN A 529 -7.74 20.49 -0.98
CA GLN A 529 -8.26 19.13 -0.83
C GLN A 529 -9.10 18.79 -2.06
N THR A 530 -8.69 17.76 -2.78
CA THR A 530 -9.31 17.28 -4.01
C THR A 530 -9.69 15.80 -3.86
N GLY A 531 -10.11 15.17 -4.96
CA GLY A 531 -10.38 13.74 -5.00
C GLY A 531 -9.11 12.89 -4.90
N PHE A 532 -8.58 12.49 -6.05
CA PHE A 532 -7.34 11.68 -6.13
C PHE A 532 -6.12 12.54 -6.45
N ASN A 533 -6.24 13.44 -7.40
CA ASN A 533 -5.14 14.28 -7.89
C ASN A 533 -5.10 15.61 -7.15
N PRO A 534 -4.00 15.96 -6.43
CA PRO A 534 -3.91 17.22 -5.70
C PRO A 534 -3.79 18.42 -6.63
N VAL A 535 -4.34 19.55 -6.18
CA VAL A 535 -4.21 20.85 -6.87
C VAL A 535 -3.49 21.83 -5.97
N HIS A 536 -2.47 22.50 -6.51
CA HIS A 536 -1.75 23.58 -5.85
C HIS A 536 -1.96 24.86 -6.62
N VAL A 537 -2.23 25.96 -5.90
CA VAL A 537 -2.34 27.28 -6.50
C VAL A 537 -1.20 28.14 -5.98
N LEU A 538 -0.38 28.63 -6.90
CA LEU A 538 0.68 29.57 -6.62
C LEU A 538 0.13 30.98 -6.82
N HIS A 539 0.15 31.79 -5.77
CA HIS A 539 -0.29 33.19 -5.80
C HIS A 539 0.84 34.08 -5.30
N TRP A 540 1.39 34.93 -6.18
CA TRP A 540 2.42 35.85 -5.83
C TRP A 540 1.83 37.19 -5.32
N GLU A 541 2.12 37.52 -4.07
CA GLU A 541 1.81 38.85 -3.53
C GLU A 541 2.78 39.93 -4.02
N ASN A 542 4.03 39.53 -4.28
CA ASN A 542 5.09 40.46 -4.69
C ASN A 542 6.16 39.70 -5.51
N ALA A 543 6.81 40.46 -6.41
CA ALA A 543 7.96 40.03 -7.22
C ALA A 543 7.72 38.75 -8.01
N VAL A 544 6.63 38.71 -8.81
CA VAL A 544 6.33 37.59 -9.73
C VAL A 544 7.53 37.34 -10.65
N PRO A 545 7.99 36.12 -10.85
CA PRO A 545 9.07 35.83 -11.79
C PRO A 545 8.70 36.22 -13.23
N PRO A 546 9.68 36.68 -14.03
CA PRO A 546 9.42 37.04 -15.42
C PRO A 546 8.80 35.87 -16.20
N GLY A 547 7.74 36.14 -16.96
CA GLY A 547 7.05 35.17 -17.79
C GLY A 547 5.96 34.35 -17.08
N LEU A 548 5.80 34.52 -15.76
CA LEU A 548 4.74 33.86 -15.01
C LEU A 548 3.60 34.86 -14.73
N ALA A 549 2.38 34.28 -14.53
CA ALA A 549 1.22 35.05 -14.07
C ALA A 549 1.21 35.10 -12.53
N ASP A 550 0.52 36.14 -11.98
CA ASP A 550 0.34 36.29 -10.52
C ASP A 550 -0.32 35.07 -9.87
N ASP A 551 -1.24 34.42 -10.58
CA ASP A 551 -1.96 33.23 -10.15
C ASP A 551 -1.66 32.07 -11.09
N GLN A 552 -1.14 30.97 -10.58
CA GLN A 552 -0.93 29.73 -11.32
C GLN A 552 -1.65 28.57 -10.68
N TYR A 553 -2.57 27.96 -11.40
CA TYR A 553 -3.26 26.75 -11.01
C TYR A 553 -2.49 25.55 -11.55
N ARG A 554 -2.01 24.70 -10.65
CA ARG A 554 -1.20 23.51 -10.96
C ARG A 554 -1.94 22.25 -10.58
N TYR A 555 -2.33 21.49 -11.57
CA TYR A 555 -3.03 20.22 -11.42
C TYR A 555 -2.00 19.09 -11.49
N SER A 556 -1.74 18.47 -10.33
CA SER A 556 -0.73 17.42 -10.21
C SER A 556 -1.37 16.06 -10.50
N ILE A 557 -0.90 15.36 -11.50
CA ILE A 557 -1.31 13.99 -11.79
C ILE A 557 -0.34 13.05 -11.08
N VAL A 558 -0.87 12.27 -10.11
CA VAL A 558 -0.06 11.41 -9.26
C VAL A 558 -0.25 9.93 -9.61
N ASP A 559 0.74 9.10 -9.34
CA ASP A 559 0.65 7.66 -9.51
C ASP A 559 -0.08 6.98 -8.33
N HIS A 560 -0.04 5.66 -8.24
CA HIS A 560 -0.68 4.87 -7.19
C HIS A 560 -0.05 5.05 -5.79
N LEU A 561 1.15 5.63 -5.72
CA LEU A 561 1.90 5.96 -4.50
C LEU A 561 1.86 7.48 -4.19
N ASN A 562 1.01 8.23 -4.88
CA ASN A 562 0.93 9.69 -4.81
C ASN A 562 2.17 10.44 -5.37
N SER A 563 3.07 9.77 -6.12
CA SER A 563 4.20 10.45 -6.76
C SER A 563 3.71 11.29 -7.93
N CYS A 564 4.09 12.59 -7.96
CA CYS A 564 3.67 13.52 -9.00
C CYS A 564 4.43 13.27 -10.31
N THR A 565 3.76 12.61 -11.27
CA THR A 565 4.34 12.26 -12.58
C THR A 565 4.15 13.33 -13.63
N LEU A 566 3.06 14.11 -13.54
CA LEU A 566 2.77 15.26 -14.41
C LEU A 566 2.28 16.44 -13.58
N GLU A 567 2.65 17.65 -13.98
CA GLU A 567 1.96 18.88 -13.59
C GLU A 567 1.36 19.51 -14.82
N LEU A 568 0.10 19.91 -14.72
CA LEU A 568 -0.65 20.56 -15.79
C LEU A 568 -1.01 21.99 -15.39
N ALA A 569 -0.95 22.89 -16.35
CA ALA A 569 -1.43 24.24 -16.21
C ALA A 569 -2.98 24.31 -16.31
N ASP A 570 -3.51 25.50 -16.16
CA ASP A 570 -4.95 25.77 -16.21
C ASP A 570 -5.57 25.53 -17.61
N ASP A 571 -4.77 25.54 -18.65
CA ASP A 571 -5.13 25.21 -20.02
C ASP A 571 -4.88 23.73 -20.41
N ALA A 572 -4.53 22.90 -19.44
CA ALA A 572 -4.12 21.50 -19.57
C ALA A 572 -2.77 21.27 -20.29
N ARG A 573 -1.98 22.32 -20.54
CA ARG A 573 -0.58 22.22 -21.00
C ARG A 573 0.26 21.53 -19.94
N ILE A 574 1.18 20.66 -20.36
CA ILE A 574 2.11 20.01 -19.45
C ILE A 574 3.17 21.02 -19.01
N ILE A 575 3.23 21.33 -17.71
CA ILE A 575 4.28 22.13 -17.09
C ILE A 575 5.53 21.29 -16.91
N SER A 576 5.35 20.10 -16.29
CA SER A 576 6.46 19.20 -16.03
C SER A 576 6.02 17.74 -16.13
N ARG A 577 6.96 16.89 -16.56
CA ARG A 577 6.85 15.43 -16.49
C ARG A 577 8.06 14.89 -15.76
N GLU A 578 7.85 13.94 -14.82
CA GLU A 578 8.93 13.37 -14.04
C GLU A 578 8.72 11.85 -13.86
N ILE A 579 9.79 11.10 -13.99
CA ILE A 579 9.85 9.64 -13.76
C ILE A 579 10.84 9.40 -12.64
N TYR A 580 10.48 8.50 -11.74
CA TYR A 580 11.27 8.19 -10.56
C TYR A 580 11.87 6.79 -10.66
N TYR A 581 13.08 6.61 -10.13
CA TYR A 581 13.55 5.29 -9.74
C TYR A 581 12.69 4.74 -8.60
N PRO A 582 12.69 3.42 -8.36
CA PRO A 582 11.80 2.82 -7.36
C PRO A 582 11.87 3.47 -5.97
N PHE A 583 13.05 3.90 -5.55
CA PHE A 583 13.29 4.52 -4.25
C PHE A 583 13.24 6.07 -4.27
N GLY A 584 12.72 6.67 -5.32
CA GLY A 584 12.32 8.08 -5.30
C GLY A 584 13.31 9.09 -5.89
N ASP A 585 14.52 8.68 -6.27
CA ASP A 585 15.39 9.54 -7.06
C ASP A 585 14.80 9.79 -8.46
N THR A 586 15.05 10.95 -9.04
CA THR A 586 14.58 11.30 -10.37
C THR A 586 15.36 10.55 -11.45
N ALA A 587 14.71 9.66 -12.19
CA ALA A 587 15.29 8.96 -13.33
C ALA A 587 15.32 9.85 -14.59
N TRP A 588 14.23 10.59 -14.81
CA TRP A 588 14.07 11.51 -15.95
C TRP A 588 13.08 12.61 -15.63
N SER A 589 13.35 13.80 -16.13
CA SER A 589 12.44 14.94 -16.00
C SER A 589 12.48 15.81 -17.24
N ALA A 590 11.34 16.41 -17.59
CA ALA A 590 11.20 17.37 -18.67
C ALA A 590 10.20 18.45 -18.33
N GLY A 591 10.38 19.62 -18.90
CA GLY A 591 9.49 20.77 -18.86
C GLY A 591 10.02 21.86 -19.76
N ASP A 592 9.12 22.69 -20.29
CA ASP A 592 9.46 23.69 -21.31
C ASP A 592 10.11 24.94 -20.73
N ASP A 593 9.67 25.35 -19.53
CA ASP A 593 10.18 26.52 -18.84
C ASP A 593 10.84 26.16 -17.51
N VAL A 594 12.13 26.44 -17.40
CA VAL A 594 12.95 26.12 -16.20
C VAL A 594 12.44 26.85 -14.96
N ILE A 595 11.98 28.10 -15.12
CA ILE A 595 11.48 28.91 -14.00
C ILE A 595 10.17 28.30 -13.50
N GLU A 596 9.23 28.03 -14.41
CA GLU A 596 7.93 27.46 -14.08
C GLU A 596 8.08 26.09 -13.41
N VAL A 597 8.92 25.22 -13.97
CA VAL A 597 9.21 23.88 -13.43
C VAL A 597 9.88 23.95 -12.05
N GLY A 598 10.70 24.96 -11.78
CA GLY A 598 11.37 25.18 -10.51
C GLY A 598 10.42 25.34 -9.32
N TYR A 599 9.15 25.66 -9.57
CA TYR A 599 8.10 25.79 -8.54
C TYR A 599 7.32 24.48 -8.28
N LYS A 600 7.82 23.33 -8.73
CA LYS A 600 7.21 22.03 -8.40
C LYS A 600 7.34 21.73 -6.91
N ILE A 601 6.20 21.60 -6.23
CA ILE A 601 6.14 21.46 -4.77
C ILE A 601 6.24 19.98 -4.35
N ILE A 602 5.37 19.14 -4.88
CA ILE A 602 5.32 17.72 -4.52
C ILE A 602 5.97 16.87 -5.61
N ARG A 603 6.65 15.83 -5.15
CA ARG A 603 7.37 14.88 -6.01
C ARG A 603 7.04 13.43 -5.65
N TYR A 604 8.06 12.61 -5.44
CA TYR A 604 7.92 11.19 -5.06
C TYR A 604 7.07 11.02 -3.80
N SER A 605 6.17 10.05 -3.83
CA SER A 605 5.26 9.69 -2.71
C SER A 605 4.44 10.88 -2.16
N GLY A 606 4.20 11.91 -3.01
CA GLY A 606 3.47 13.11 -2.60
C GLY A 606 4.23 14.00 -1.61
N LYS A 607 5.55 13.87 -1.51
CA LYS A 607 6.37 14.59 -0.52
C LYS A 607 7.14 15.75 -1.12
N GLU A 608 7.45 16.74 -0.26
CA GLU A 608 8.31 17.86 -0.61
C GLU A 608 9.77 17.40 -0.60
N LEU A 609 10.49 17.70 -1.69
CA LEU A 609 11.93 17.52 -1.77
C LEU A 609 12.60 18.86 -1.39
N ASP A 610 13.35 18.86 -0.29
CA ASP A 610 14.08 20.02 0.17
C ASP A 610 15.35 20.25 -0.67
N ALA A 611 15.89 21.47 -0.61
CA ALA A 611 17.14 21.83 -1.33
C ALA A 611 18.35 20.99 -0.89
N THR A 612 18.26 20.35 0.25
CA THR A 612 19.24 19.38 0.77
C THR A 612 19.21 18.04 0.02
N GLY A 613 18.21 17.80 -0.82
CA GLY A 613 17.97 16.52 -1.50
C GLY A 613 17.17 15.52 -0.65
N LEU A 614 16.73 15.90 0.53
CA LEU A 614 15.95 15.04 1.42
C LEU A 614 14.45 15.20 1.20
N TYR A 615 13.71 14.10 1.29
CA TYR A 615 12.24 14.13 1.33
C TYR A 615 11.74 14.26 2.77
N TYR A 616 10.84 15.22 3.00
CA TYR A 616 10.18 15.40 4.29
C TYR A 616 8.89 14.60 4.36
N TYR A 617 8.82 13.61 5.27
CA TYR A 617 7.65 12.72 5.43
C TYR A 617 6.76 13.07 6.63
N GLY A 618 7.11 14.08 7.41
CA GLY A 618 6.41 14.48 8.63
C GLY A 618 7.28 14.22 9.85
N LEU A 619 7.36 12.99 10.31
CA LEU A 619 8.15 12.64 11.51
C LEU A 619 9.61 12.36 11.20
N ARG A 620 9.95 11.99 9.97
CA ARG A 620 11.32 11.68 9.53
C ARG A 620 11.67 12.33 8.20
N TYR A 621 12.97 12.36 7.91
CA TYR A 621 13.53 12.67 6.59
C TYR A 621 14.06 11.43 5.92
N TYR A 622 13.77 11.29 4.65
CA TYR A 622 14.19 10.16 3.82
C TYR A 622 15.32 10.56 2.87
N ILE A 623 16.34 9.67 2.78
CA ILE A 623 17.49 9.83 1.88
C ILE A 623 17.27 8.95 0.64
N PRO A 624 16.83 9.48 -0.51
CA PRO A 624 16.51 8.68 -1.68
C PRO A 624 17.74 7.95 -2.25
N TRP A 625 18.92 8.60 -2.24
CA TRP A 625 20.15 7.97 -2.74
C TRP A 625 20.75 6.92 -1.80
N LEU A 626 20.45 6.90 -0.50
CA LEU A 626 20.81 5.81 0.42
C LEU A 626 19.66 4.83 0.66
N GLN A 627 18.47 5.15 0.17
CA GLN A 627 17.27 4.32 0.22
C GLN A 627 16.85 3.95 1.65
N ARG A 628 17.02 4.89 2.59
CA ARG A 628 16.77 4.67 4.01
C ARG A 628 16.45 5.97 4.75
N TRP A 629 15.94 5.82 5.95
CA TRP A 629 15.69 6.94 6.86
C TRP A 629 16.99 7.47 7.47
N LEU A 630 17.01 8.80 7.77
CA LEU A 630 18.13 9.48 8.45
C LEU A 630 18.32 9.05 9.90
N ASN A 631 17.24 8.68 10.57
CA ASN A 631 17.18 8.38 11.98
C ASN A 631 16.24 7.20 12.25
N PRO A 632 16.35 6.56 13.43
CA PRO A 632 15.48 5.46 13.81
C PRO A 632 14.01 5.85 13.82
N ASP A 633 13.14 4.88 13.67
CA ASP A 633 11.70 5.08 13.71
C ASP A 633 11.26 5.63 15.09
N PRO A 634 10.62 6.82 15.14
CA PRO A 634 10.12 7.36 16.40
C PRO A 634 8.98 6.53 17.00
N ALA A 635 8.27 5.72 16.20
CA ALA A 635 7.28 4.75 16.67
C ALA A 635 7.92 3.45 17.19
N GLY A 636 9.25 3.32 17.13
CA GLY A 636 9.99 2.12 17.54
C GLY A 636 9.81 0.96 16.56
N ALA A 637 9.74 -0.26 17.08
CA ALA A 637 9.73 -1.48 16.27
C ALA A 637 8.34 -1.82 15.65
N VAL A 638 7.49 -0.84 15.40
CA VAL A 638 6.14 -1.06 14.82
C VAL A 638 6.22 -1.68 13.43
N ASP A 639 7.17 -1.23 12.62
CA ASP A 639 7.43 -1.76 11.27
C ASP A 639 8.38 -2.95 11.24
N GLY A 640 8.92 -3.35 12.39
CA GLY A 640 9.92 -4.40 12.53
C GLY A 640 11.16 -3.91 13.28
N LEU A 641 12.14 -4.79 13.45
CA LEU A 641 13.32 -4.51 14.26
C LEU A 641 14.41 -3.69 13.55
N ASN A 642 14.33 -3.49 12.24
CA ASN A 642 15.20 -2.57 11.50
C ASN A 642 14.53 -1.20 11.43
N LEU A 643 15.02 -0.25 12.24
CA LEU A 643 14.40 1.06 12.40
C LEU A 643 14.74 2.06 11.27
N TYR A 644 15.52 1.66 10.26
CA TYR A 644 15.96 2.55 9.16
C TYR A 644 15.43 2.18 7.78
N TRP A 645 14.79 1.02 7.60
CA TRP A 645 14.35 0.62 6.28
C TRP A 645 13.13 1.41 5.78
N MET A 646 13.12 1.73 4.51
CA MET A 646 12.00 2.41 3.85
C MET A 646 11.02 1.37 3.32
N THR A 647 9.75 1.45 3.76
CA THR A 647 8.65 0.59 3.27
C THR A 647 9.00 -0.89 3.15
N ARG A 648 9.77 -1.41 4.10
CA ARG A 648 10.25 -2.80 4.11
C ARG A 648 10.94 -3.23 2.81
N ASN A 649 11.70 -2.33 2.18
CA ASN A 649 12.36 -2.52 0.89
C ASN A 649 11.40 -2.79 -0.30
N ASN A 650 10.13 -2.39 -0.19
CA ASN A 650 9.17 -2.46 -1.28
C ASN A 650 8.52 -1.10 -1.55
N PRO A 651 9.28 -0.13 -2.05
CA PRO A 651 8.82 1.25 -2.24
C PRO A 651 7.92 1.41 -3.48
N VAL A 652 7.61 0.33 -4.19
CA VAL A 652 6.73 0.33 -5.37
C VAL A 652 5.32 -0.12 -5.04
N SER A 653 5.16 -0.97 -4.01
CA SER A 653 3.85 -1.51 -3.62
C SER A 653 3.35 -0.97 -2.27
N PHE A 654 4.25 -0.44 -1.45
CA PHE A 654 3.96 0.08 -0.11
C PHE A 654 4.26 1.57 -0.03
N ILE A 655 3.60 2.26 0.89
CA ILE A 655 3.77 3.68 1.17
C ILE A 655 4.00 3.90 2.66
N ASP A 656 4.70 4.97 2.99
CA ASP A 656 4.76 5.55 4.33
C ASP A 656 4.23 6.98 4.24
N ASP A 657 3.13 7.29 4.95
CA ASP A 657 2.48 8.60 4.82
C ASP A 657 3.04 9.65 5.79
N ASP A 658 3.59 9.22 6.91
CA ASP A 658 3.97 10.09 8.02
C ASP A 658 5.43 9.94 8.46
N GLY A 659 6.15 8.99 7.89
CA GLY A 659 7.52 8.67 8.28
C GLY A 659 7.59 7.81 9.54
N ALA A 660 6.57 6.96 9.80
CA ALA A 660 6.55 6.06 10.96
C ALA A 660 5.99 4.67 10.65
N ILE A 661 5.02 4.54 9.76
CA ILE A 661 4.32 3.27 9.55
C ILE A 661 4.19 2.95 8.07
N THR A 662 4.80 1.84 7.66
CA THR A 662 4.59 1.27 6.33
C THR A 662 3.16 0.77 6.16
N ARG A 663 2.51 1.15 5.05
CA ARG A 663 1.15 0.79 4.72
C ARG A 663 1.06 0.16 3.33
N ARG A 664 0.14 -0.77 3.17
CA ARG A 664 -0.25 -1.32 1.87
C ARG A 664 -1.67 -0.91 1.52
N LYS A 665 -1.94 -0.76 0.23
CA LYS A 665 -3.28 -0.43 -0.25
C LYS A 665 -4.17 -1.67 -0.26
N LEU A 666 -5.29 -1.61 0.46
CA LEU A 666 -6.29 -2.67 0.49
C LEU A 666 -7.18 -2.66 -0.77
N ALA A 667 -7.90 -3.75 -0.97
CA ALA A 667 -8.89 -3.87 -2.03
C ALA A 667 -9.97 -2.79 -2.00
N ASN A 668 -10.35 -2.31 -0.81
CA ASN A 668 -11.30 -1.20 -0.62
C ASN A 668 -10.70 0.20 -0.83
N GLY A 669 -9.45 0.30 -1.26
CA GLY A 669 -8.74 1.57 -1.50
C GLY A 669 -8.15 2.22 -0.26
N LEU A 670 -8.45 1.73 0.94
CA LEU A 670 -7.84 2.20 2.19
C LEU A 670 -6.42 1.66 2.35
N TRP A 671 -5.60 2.41 3.07
CA TRP A 671 -4.27 1.99 3.44
C TRP A 671 -4.29 1.30 4.80
N GLU A 672 -3.73 0.12 4.91
CA GLU A 672 -3.55 -0.57 6.20
C GLU A 672 -2.08 -0.70 6.56
N PRO A 673 -1.72 -0.62 7.86
CA PRO A 673 -0.37 -0.90 8.32
C PRO A 673 0.06 -2.31 7.96
N VAL A 674 1.29 -2.46 7.47
CA VAL A 674 1.93 -3.77 7.25
C VAL A 674 2.54 -4.21 8.57
N ILE A 675 1.78 -4.94 9.38
CA ILE A 675 2.20 -5.37 10.72
C ILE A 675 3.11 -6.59 10.61
N ALA A 676 4.19 -6.63 11.39
CA ALA A 676 5.05 -7.81 11.49
C ALA A 676 4.31 -8.97 12.18
N ALA A 677 4.55 -10.21 11.72
CA ALA A 677 3.92 -11.38 12.34
C ALA A 677 4.36 -11.52 13.80
N GLY A 678 3.41 -11.47 14.71
CA GLY A 678 3.62 -11.52 16.15
C GLY A 678 2.99 -10.38 16.94
N ASP A 679 2.71 -9.24 16.32
CA ASP A 679 2.16 -8.06 16.99
C ASP A 679 0.61 -7.95 16.99
N GLU A 680 -0.09 -8.98 16.55
CA GLU A 680 -1.58 -8.96 16.48
C GLU A 680 -2.27 -8.79 17.85
N ARG A 681 -1.55 -8.73 18.98
CA ARG A 681 -2.12 -8.65 20.33
C ARG A 681 -2.23 -7.25 20.94
N GLU A 682 -1.63 -6.24 20.35
CA GLU A 682 -1.65 -4.88 20.89
C GLU A 682 -2.75 -3.95 20.32
N ARG A 683 -3.76 -4.49 19.65
CA ARG A 683 -4.95 -3.70 19.33
C ARG A 683 -6.00 -3.81 20.45
N PRO A 684 -6.15 -2.82 21.34
CA PRO A 684 -7.34 -2.77 22.18
C PRO A 684 -8.55 -2.49 21.29
N GLY A 685 -9.42 -3.48 21.11
CA GLY A 685 -10.74 -3.26 20.54
C GLY A 685 -10.92 -3.43 19.04
N ALA A 686 -9.96 -3.92 18.29
CA ALA A 686 -10.19 -4.32 16.90
C ALA A 686 -10.92 -5.66 16.86
N ARG A 687 -12.26 -5.64 16.97
CA ARG A 687 -13.08 -6.66 16.32
C ARG A 687 -12.62 -6.70 14.87
N ARG A 688 -12.19 -7.88 14.39
CA ARG A 688 -12.07 -8.16 12.96
C ARG A 688 -13.41 -7.80 12.32
N VAL A 689 -13.47 -6.62 11.75
CA VAL A 689 -14.47 -6.29 10.75
C VAL A 689 -13.89 -6.88 9.47
N ASP A 690 -14.31 -8.08 9.11
CA ASP A 690 -14.17 -8.56 7.74
C ASP A 690 -14.90 -7.52 6.88
N ALA A 691 -14.14 -6.65 6.26
CA ALA A 691 -14.66 -5.58 5.45
C ALA A 691 -15.45 -6.17 4.28
N GLY A 692 -16.77 -6.04 4.37
CA GLY A 692 -17.60 -5.88 3.21
C GLY A 692 -17.97 -7.10 2.39
N LYS A 693 -18.26 -8.28 2.99
CA LYS A 693 -19.25 -9.23 2.47
C LYS A 693 -19.84 -9.94 3.69
N SER A 694 -21.11 -9.74 3.96
CA SER A 694 -21.82 -10.48 5.01
C SER A 694 -21.89 -11.95 4.65
N VAL A 695 -20.93 -12.72 5.14
CA VAL A 695 -20.98 -14.19 5.08
C VAL A 695 -21.94 -14.64 6.17
N GLU A 696 -23.16 -14.93 5.79
CA GLU A 696 -24.11 -15.49 6.71
C GLU A 696 -23.78 -16.99 6.94
N ARG A 697 -23.59 -17.39 8.20
CA ARG A 697 -23.47 -18.81 8.58
C ARG A 697 -24.85 -19.36 8.81
N VAL A 698 -25.31 -20.21 7.90
CA VAL A 698 -26.66 -20.78 7.98
C VAL A 698 -26.61 -22.30 8.20
N PRO A 699 -27.54 -22.85 9.00
CA PRO A 699 -27.70 -24.29 9.12
C PRO A 699 -28.11 -24.89 7.77
N TYR A 700 -27.59 -26.07 7.46
CA TYR A 700 -27.91 -26.76 6.23
C TYR A 700 -28.29 -28.22 6.48
N SER A 701 -29.00 -28.80 5.53
CA SER A 701 -29.20 -30.24 5.40
C SER A 701 -28.85 -30.69 3.99
N GLY A 702 -28.19 -31.84 3.87
CA GLY A 702 -27.83 -32.42 2.56
C GLY A 702 -28.52 -33.75 2.39
N LYS A 703 -29.11 -34.00 1.21
CA LYS A 703 -29.68 -35.31 0.82
C LYS A 703 -28.99 -35.79 -0.44
N PRO A 704 -28.57 -37.07 -0.48
CA PRO A 704 -28.10 -37.64 -1.73
C PRO A 704 -29.22 -37.61 -2.77
N ILE A 705 -28.84 -37.20 -4.00
CA ILE A 705 -29.74 -37.25 -5.17
C ILE A 705 -29.04 -38.04 -6.26
N SER A 706 -29.85 -38.59 -7.19
CA SER A 706 -29.27 -39.17 -8.40
C SER A 706 -28.55 -38.08 -9.18
N ILE A 707 -27.28 -38.28 -9.51
CA ILE A 707 -26.48 -37.34 -10.30
C ILE A 707 -27.11 -37.08 -11.67
N LYS A 708 -27.78 -38.10 -12.26
CA LYS A 708 -28.52 -37.96 -13.49
C LYS A 708 -29.70 -36.98 -13.38
N THR A 709 -30.34 -36.94 -12.20
CA THR A 709 -31.40 -35.98 -11.88
C THR A 709 -30.82 -34.58 -11.69
N GLY A 710 -29.75 -34.45 -10.92
CA GLY A 710 -29.13 -33.16 -10.64
C GLY A 710 -28.51 -32.49 -11.85
N LEU A 711 -28.09 -33.23 -12.87
CA LEU A 711 -27.57 -32.76 -14.13
C LEU A 711 -28.64 -32.76 -15.27
N SER A 712 -29.89 -33.09 -14.97
CA SER A 712 -30.99 -32.94 -15.95
C SER A 712 -31.24 -31.48 -16.26
N ILE A 713 -31.58 -31.16 -17.49
CA ILE A 713 -31.77 -29.76 -17.94
C ILE A 713 -32.70 -28.96 -17.04
N PRO A 714 -33.86 -29.46 -16.53
CA PRO A 714 -34.71 -28.71 -15.64
C PRO A 714 -34.08 -28.39 -14.28
N GLU A 715 -33.33 -29.34 -13.69
CA GLU A 715 -32.68 -29.18 -12.39
C GLU A 715 -31.38 -28.37 -12.55
N PHE A 716 -30.61 -28.62 -13.59
CA PHE A 716 -29.40 -27.89 -13.94
C PHE A 716 -29.68 -26.40 -14.27
N GLY A 717 -30.85 -26.11 -14.83
CA GLY A 717 -31.28 -24.74 -15.09
C GLY A 717 -31.77 -23.98 -13.84
N ARG A 718 -32.07 -24.66 -12.73
CA ARG A 718 -32.61 -24.05 -11.51
C ARG A 718 -31.63 -23.97 -10.38
N ASN A 719 -30.83 -24.99 -10.19
CA ASN A 719 -29.95 -25.13 -9.05
C ASN A 719 -28.49 -25.04 -9.49
N TYR A 720 -27.77 -24.18 -8.84
CA TYR A 720 -26.33 -24.03 -9.00
C TYR A 720 -25.62 -25.35 -8.63
N VAL A 721 -24.62 -25.74 -9.40
CA VAL A 721 -23.76 -26.88 -9.10
C VAL A 721 -22.41 -26.40 -8.57
N SER A 722 -22.11 -26.74 -7.31
CA SER A 722 -20.81 -26.51 -6.68
C SER A 722 -19.91 -27.72 -6.87
N THR A 723 -18.68 -27.47 -7.30
CA THR A 723 -17.63 -28.48 -7.39
C THR A 723 -16.72 -28.51 -6.18
N THR A 724 -17.00 -27.68 -5.17
CA THR A 724 -16.31 -27.76 -3.90
C THR A 724 -16.61 -29.11 -3.24
N LEU A 725 -15.63 -30.00 -3.24
CA LEU A 725 -15.76 -31.35 -2.75
C LEU A 725 -16.00 -31.35 -1.24
N PHE A 726 -17.13 -31.93 -0.83
CA PHE A 726 -17.61 -31.95 0.56
C PHE A 726 -17.80 -33.36 1.06
N ASP A 727 -17.33 -33.65 2.26
CA ASP A 727 -17.60 -34.93 2.96
C ASP A 727 -18.51 -34.69 4.19
N PRO A 728 -19.82 -34.96 4.08
CA PRO A 728 -20.76 -34.77 5.19
C PRO A 728 -20.47 -35.64 6.41
N ALA A 729 -19.89 -36.83 6.25
CA ALA A 729 -19.68 -37.78 7.31
C ALA A 729 -18.54 -37.38 8.27
N LYS A 730 -17.56 -36.66 7.78
CA LYS A 730 -16.36 -36.22 8.54
C LYS A 730 -16.41 -34.78 9.05
N GLY A 731 -17.47 -34.06 8.76
CA GLY A 731 -17.67 -32.69 9.28
C GLY A 731 -16.63 -31.67 8.83
N GLY A 732 -15.97 -31.86 7.68
CA GLY A 732 -14.94 -30.97 7.23
C GLY A 732 -14.57 -31.07 5.76
N TYR A 733 -14.12 -29.97 5.22
CA TYR A 733 -13.49 -29.88 3.91
C TYR A 733 -12.13 -30.59 3.97
N SER A 734 -11.96 -31.65 3.23
CA SER A 734 -10.66 -32.30 3.08
C SER A 734 -9.84 -31.56 2.04
N LYS A 735 -9.05 -30.57 2.48
CA LYS A 735 -8.07 -29.86 1.67
C LYS A 735 -7.08 -30.78 0.95
N ALA A 736 -6.85 -31.99 1.52
CA ALA A 736 -6.00 -33.02 0.95
C ALA A 736 -6.59 -33.66 -0.30
N VAL A 737 -7.91 -33.82 -0.38
CA VAL A 737 -8.59 -34.43 -1.55
C VAL A 737 -8.59 -33.41 -2.72
N SER A 738 -8.91 -32.16 -2.48
CA SER A 738 -8.89 -31.13 -3.53
C SER A 738 -7.49 -30.86 -4.07
N SER A 739 -6.46 -30.89 -3.21
CA SER A 739 -5.07 -30.72 -3.64
C SER A 739 -4.52 -31.97 -4.35
N GLY A 740 -4.94 -33.16 -3.97
CA GLY A 740 -4.56 -34.38 -4.67
C GLY A 740 -5.13 -34.45 -6.07
N LEU A 741 -6.38 -34.00 -6.28
CA LEU A 741 -7.04 -33.95 -7.58
C LEU A 741 -6.52 -32.78 -8.44
N ALA A 742 -6.16 -31.64 -7.84
CA ALA A 742 -5.57 -30.52 -8.55
C ALA A 742 -4.18 -30.81 -9.13
N ASN A 743 -3.46 -31.80 -8.56
CA ASN A 743 -2.09 -32.12 -8.95
C ASN A 743 -1.96 -33.35 -9.86
N THR A 744 -3.05 -34.03 -10.21
CA THR A 744 -3.01 -35.13 -11.19
C THR A 744 -2.85 -34.56 -12.60
N LYS A 745 -1.61 -34.54 -13.09
CA LYS A 745 -1.35 -34.34 -14.52
C LYS A 745 -1.84 -35.55 -15.30
N GLY A 746 -2.72 -35.34 -16.30
CA GLY A 746 -3.29 -36.41 -17.09
C GLY A 746 -4.39 -37.15 -16.30
N GLY A 747 -5.58 -36.59 -16.37
CA GLY A 747 -6.75 -36.95 -15.60
C GLY A 747 -7.08 -38.42 -15.56
N SER A 748 -7.60 -38.83 -14.40
CA SER A 748 -8.12 -40.19 -14.14
C SER A 748 -9.63 -40.17 -14.19
N SER A 749 -10.24 -41.34 -14.33
CA SER A 749 -11.68 -41.54 -14.13
C SER A 749 -11.99 -41.82 -12.66
N PHE A 750 -13.10 -41.25 -12.18
CA PHE A 750 -13.56 -41.38 -10.79
C PHE A 750 -15.06 -41.70 -10.75
N ILE A 751 -15.53 -42.11 -9.59
CA ILE A 751 -16.96 -42.25 -9.32
C ILE A 751 -17.46 -40.98 -8.66
N PHE A 752 -18.48 -40.37 -9.25
CA PHE A 752 -19.09 -39.13 -8.80
C PHE A 752 -20.49 -39.35 -8.23
N SER A 753 -20.83 -38.64 -7.18
CA SER A 753 -22.16 -38.54 -6.59
C SER A 753 -22.58 -37.08 -6.45
N MET A 754 -23.88 -36.85 -6.23
CA MET A 754 -24.41 -35.52 -6.03
C MET A 754 -25.29 -35.45 -4.79
N HIS A 755 -25.19 -34.34 -4.07
CA HIS A 755 -26.04 -34.04 -2.92
C HIS A 755 -26.80 -32.74 -3.18
N LYS A 756 -28.10 -32.75 -2.96
CA LYS A 756 -28.90 -31.53 -2.92
C LYS A 756 -28.79 -30.94 -1.53
N MET A 757 -28.24 -29.76 -1.47
CA MET A 757 -28.01 -29.01 -0.23
C MET A 757 -29.12 -27.97 -0.09
N SER A 758 -29.78 -27.97 1.06
CA SER A 758 -30.79 -26.97 1.42
C SER A 758 -30.30 -26.20 2.62
N TYR A 759 -30.38 -24.90 2.59
CA TYR A 759 -30.00 -24.02 3.69
C TYR A 759 -31.14 -23.07 4.07
N SER A 760 -31.17 -22.69 5.35
CA SER A 760 -32.21 -21.84 5.91
C SER A 760 -31.60 -20.76 6.80
N GLY A 761 -31.87 -19.51 6.49
CA GLY A 761 -31.44 -18.30 7.22
C GLY A 761 -32.29 -17.13 6.77
N ALA A 762 -31.75 -15.93 6.79
CA ALA A 762 -32.38 -14.75 6.18
C ALA A 762 -32.63 -14.96 4.67
N ALA A 763 -31.77 -15.75 4.00
CA ALA A 763 -32.01 -16.30 2.67
C ALA A 763 -32.24 -17.80 2.76
N LYS A 764 -33.32 -18.29 2.15
CA LYS A 764 -33.57 -19.74 1.94
C LYS A 764 -33.14 -20.11 0.52
N GLY A 765 -32.43 -21.22 0.33
CA GLY A 765 -32.06 -21.66 -0.99
C GLY A 765 -31.60 -23.10 -1.05
N GLU A 766 -31.39 -23.58 -2.25
CA GLU A 766 -30.91 -24.91 -2.56
C GLU A 766 -29.80 -24.82 -3.62
N PHE A 767 -28.82 -25.71 -3.55
CA PHE A 767 -27.81 -25.93 -4.58
C PHE A 767 -27.39 -27.39 -4.61
N ASN A 768 -26.76 -27.83 -5.70
CA ASN A 768 -26.25 -29.18 -5.84
C ASN A 768 -24.74 -29.22 -5.61
N ALA A 769 -24.26 -30.15 -4.81
CA ALA A 769 -22.85 -30.37 -4.55
C ALA A 769 -22.35 -31.64 -5.22
N LEU A 770 -21.39 -31.52 -6.12
CA LEU A 770 -20.74 -32.66 -6.78
C LEU A 770 -19.65 -33.25 -5.87
N ARG A 771 -19.59 -34.58 -5.74
CA ARG A 771 -18.61 -35.28 -4.90
C ARG A 771 -17.90 -36.37 -5.69
N ILE A 772 -16.63 -36.62 -5.36
CA ILE A 772 -15.90 -37.84 -5.73
C ILE A 772 -16.00 -38.79 -4.54
N VAL A 773 -16.35 -40.06 -4.81
CA VAL A 773 -16.62 -41.06 -3.75
C VAL A 773 -15.65 -42.22 -3.73
N ASP A 774 -14.92 -42.50 -4.80
CA ASP A 774 -13.91 -43.57 -4.87
C ASP A 774 -12.51 -43.11 -4.41
N ILE A 775 -12.47 -42.52 -3.23
CA ILE A 775 -11.23 -42.12 -2.58
C ILE A 775 -11.00 -42.98 -1.33
N PRO A 776 -9.73 -43.22 -0.90
CA PRO A 776 -9.44 -44.00 0.29
C PRO A 776 -10.21 -43.51 1.52
N GLY A 777 -11.05 -44.39 2.09
CA GLY A 777 -11.89 -44.09 3.25
C GLY A 777 -13.23 -43.40 2.97
N GLY A 778 -13.64 -43.27 1.71
CA GLY A 778 -14.97 -42.81 1.31
C GLY A 778 -16.01 -43.92 1.36
N GLU A 779 -17.25 -43.61 1.82
CA GLU A 779 -18.40 -44.52 1.65
C GLU A 779 -18.91 -44.40 0.21
N ILE A 780 -19.04 -45.50 -0.50
CA ILE A 780 -19.63 -45.58 -1.85
C ILE A 780 -21.16 -45.60 -1.69
N PRO A 781 -21.88 -44.53 -2.16
CA PRO A 781 -23.35 -44.55 -2.15
C PRO A 781 -23.90 -45.63 -3.08
N ASP A 782 -25.21 -45.89 -2.96
CA ASP A 782 -25.96 -46.80 -3.82
C ASP A 782 -25.63 -46.53 -5.34
N GLN A 783 -25.29 -47.59 -6.06
CA GLN A 783 -24.89 -47.53 -7.48
C GLN A 783 -25.89 -46.81 -8.38
N ALA A 784 -27.16 -46.76 -8.01
CA ALA A 784 -28.20 -46.04 -8.74
C ALA A 784 -28.01 -44.51 -8.72
N ASN A 785 -27.21 -43.95 -7.79
CA ASN A 785 -27.03 -42.52 -7.54
C ASN A 785 -25.66 -41.99 -7.96
N VAL A 786 -24.82 -42.80 -8.59
CA VAL A 786 -23.46 -42.43 -8.99
C VAL A 786 -23.26 -42.55 -10.49
N VAL A 787 -22.27 -41.85 -11.01
CA VAL A 787 -21.77 -42.00 -12.39
C VAL A 787 -20.27 -42.11 -12.40
N SER A 788 -19.74 -42.92 -13.33
CA SER A 788 -18.31 -42.86 -13.64
C SER A 788 -18.04 -41.68 -14.60
N GLY A 789 -16.99 -40.89 -14.34
CA GLY A 789 -16.62 -39.74 -15.14
C GLY A 789 -15.13 -39.46 -15.11
N PHE A 790 -14.66 -38.75 -16.11
CA PHE A 790 -13.30 -38.21 -16.16
C PHE A 790 -13.22 -36.90 -15.39
N TRP A 791 -12.03 -36.57 -14.90
CA TRP A 791 -11.77 -35.30 -14.22
C TRP A 791 -10.70 -34.49 -14.93
N ALA A 792 -11.06 -33.28 -15.40
CA ALA A 792 -10.14 -32.28 -15.95
C ALA A 792 -9.74 -31.29 -14.85
N PRO A 793 -8.54 -31.37 -14.24
CA PRO A 793 -8.13 -30.51 -13.13
C PRO A 793 -7.85 -29.09 -13.65
N GLN A 794 -8.01 -28.09 -12.78
CA GLN A 794 -7.70 -26.71 -13.08
C GLN A 794 -6.22 -26.52 -13.49
N GLY A 795 -5.98 -26.00 -14.68
CA GLY A 795 -4.65 -25.87 -15.27
C GLY A 795 -4.04 -27.16 -15.79
N GLY A 796 -4.85 -28.23 -15.90
CA GLY A 796 -4.47 -29.52 -16.45
C GLY A 796 -5.41 -30.02 -17.52
N TYR A 797 -5.31 -31.30 -17.86
CA TYR A 797 -6.11 -31.92 -18.91
C TYR A 797 -6.47 -33.36 -18.59
N VAL A 798 -7.42 -33.91 -19.36
CA VAL A 798 -7.75 -35.35 -19.40
C VAL A 798 -7.95 -35.78 -20.86
N ASP A 799 -7.41 -36.94 -21.22
CA ASP A 799 -7.62 -37.57 -22.49
C ASP A 799 -8.81 -38.52 -22.42
N ILE A 800 -9.76 -38.37 -23.36
CA ILE A 800 -11.00 -39.13 -23.39
C ILE A 800 -11.23 -39.74 -24.76
N PRO A 801 -11.93 -40.86 -24.86
CA PRO A 801 -12.24 -41.45 -26.16
C PRO A 801 -13.21 -40.57 -26.99
N VAL A 802 -12.98 -40.44 -28.30
CA VAL A 802 -13.92 -39.79 -29.21
C VAL A 802 -15.28 -40.48 -29.16
N ASN A 803 -15.29 -41.82 -29.16
CA ASN A 803 -16.48 -42.64 -29.07
C ASN A 803 -16.34 -43.64 -27.91
N PRO A 804 -16.80 -43.30 -26.71
CA PRO A 804 -16.69 -44.16 -25.56
C PRO A 804 -17.52 -45.45 -25.75
N SER A 805 -16.94 -46.58 -25.41
CA SER A 805 -17.64 -47.89 -25.36
C SER A 805 -18.69 -47.95 -24.27
N GLY A 806 -19.45 -49.02 -24.16
CA GLY A 806 -20.47 -49.17 -23.10
C GLY A 806 -19.93 -49.18 -21.71
N SER A 807 -18.65 -49.50 -21.52
CA SER A 807 -17.94 -49.58 -20.24
C SER A 807 -17.16 -48.29 -19.88
N ASP A 808 -16.93 -47.43 -20.87
CA ASP A 808 -16.19 -46.19 -20.65
C ASP A 808 -17.04 -45.11 -19.97
N PRO A 809 -16.46 -44.23 -19.16
CA PRO A 809 -17.16 -43.07 -18.61
C PRO A 809 -17.73 -42.17 -19.75
N ASP A 810 -18.98 -41.75 -19.58
CA ASP A 810 -19.68 -40.88 -20.49
C ASP A 810 -19.84 -39.43 -20.02
N HIS A 811 -19.12 -39.06 -18.96
CA HIS A 811 -19.09 -37.73 -18.40
C HIS A 811 -17.66 -37.23 -18.21
N VAL A 812 -17.43 -35.89 -18.33
CA VAL A 812 -16.22 -35.20 -17.88
C VAL A 812 -16.62 -34.08 -16.95
N PHE A 813 -16.03 -34.05 -15.77
CA PHE A 813 -16.22 -32.99 -14.80
C PHE A 813 -14.96 -32.17 -14.63
N THR A 814 -15.12 -30.93 -14.20
CA THR A 814 -14.03 -29.97 -13.99
C THR A 814 -14.40 -29.01 -12.86
N PRO A 815 -13.45 -28.36 -12.20
CA PRO A 815 -13.74 -27.27 -11.25
C PRO A 815 -14.55 -26.16 -11.89
N SER A 816 -15.24 -25.36 -11.07
CA SER A 816 -15.98 -24.19 -11.51
C SER A 816 -15.05 -23.14 -12.14
N PHE A 817 -15.62 -22.28 -12.96
CA PHE A 817 -14.93 -21.27 -13.75
C PHE A 817 -15.12 -19.87 -13.18
N SER A 818 -14.00 -19.15 -12.98
CA SER A 818 -13.97 -17.72 -12.71
C SER A 818 -12.78 -17.14 -13.50
N GLY A 819 -13.00 -16.78 -14.76
CA GLY A 819 -11.95 -16.34 -15.67
C GLY A 819 -11.21 -17.44 -16.42
N CYS A 820 -11.64 -18.70 -16.35
CA CYS A 820 -11.02 -19.86 -17.02
C CYS A 820 -11.76 -20.23 -18.30
N SER A 821 -11.15 -21.10 -19.12
CA SER A 821 -11.76 -21.66 -20.32
C SER A 821 -11.71 -23.19 -20.31
N LEU A 822 -12.68 -23.85 -20.93
CA LEU A 822 -12.65 -25.29 -21.21
C LEU A 822 -12.42 -25.48 -22.69
N THR A 823 -11.32 -26.12 -23.08
CA THR A 823 -11.00 -26.42 -24.47
C THR A 823 -10.98 -27.92 -24.73
N VAL A 824 -11.40 -28.32 -25.92
CA VAL A 824 -11.41 -29.70 -26.37
C VAL A 824 -10.71 -29.79 -27.71
N ASP A 825 -9.51 -30.37 -27.70
CA ASP A 825 -8.73 -30.65 -28.90
C ASP A 825 -8.92 -32.10 -29.36
N GLN A 826 -8.95 -32.35 -30.63
CA GLN A 826 -8.91 -33.69 -31.17
C GLN A 826 -7.46 -34.09 -31.44
N LEU A 827 -6.87 -34.89 -30.56
CA LEU A 827 -5.50 -35.34 -30.75
C LEU A 827 -5.32 -36.28 -31.94
N ASN A 828 -6.29 -37.18 -32.13
CA ASN A 828 -6.33 -38.12 -33.24
C ASN A 828 -7.75 -38.65 -33.41
N ASP A 829 -7.96 -39.61 -34.33
CA ASP A 829 -9.28 -40.20 -34.62
C ASP A 829 -9.98 -40.84 -33.42
N ASN A 830 -9.25 -41.20 -32.35
CA ASN A 830 -9.77 -41.95 -31.22
C ASN A 830 -9.74 -41.15 -29.91
N VAL A 831 -9.00 -40.06 -29.82
CA VAL A 831 -8.73 -39.33 -28.57
C VAL A 831 -9.03 -37.86 -28.67
N LEU A 832 -9.83 -37.36 -27.74
CA LEU A 832 -10.02 -35.93 -27.46
C LEU A 832 -9.26 -35.56 -26.18
N ARG A 833 -8.62 -34.41 -26.14
CA ARG A 833 -8.01 -33.81 -24.97
C ARG A 833 -8.83 -32.65 -24.43
N VAL A 834 -9.34 -32.81 -23.24
CA VAL A 834 -10.13 -31.78 -22.53
C VAL A 834 -9.25 -31.06 -21.56
N ARG A 835 -9.09 -29.73 -21.70
CA ARG A 835 -8.25 -28.88 -20.83
C ARG A 835 -9.10 -27.88 -20.09
N HIS A 836 -8.80 -27.69 -18.80
CA HIS A 836 -9.27 -26.55 -18.02
C HIS A 836 -8.16 -25.48 -17.99
N VAL A 837 -8.24 -24.52 -18.88
CA VAL A 837 -7.25 -23.45 -19.06
C VAL A 837 -7.53 -22.33 -18.06
N VAL A 838 -6.55 -21.99 -17.26
CA VAL A 838 -6.69 -20.95 -16.22
C VAL A 838 -6.62 -19.57 -16.86
N GLY A 839 -7.53 -18.68 -16.51
CA GLY A 839 -7.57 -17.30 -17.02
C GLY A 839 -6.27 -16.54 -16.83
N GLY A 840 -5.84 -15.84 -17.88
CA GLY A 840 -4.54 -15.17 -17.95
C GLY A 840 -3.35 -16.09 -18.20
N LYS A 841 -3.58 -17.41 -18.42
CA LYS A 841 -2.54 -18.40 -18.75
C LYS A 841 -2.76 -19.10 -20.07
N GLU A 842 -3.64 -18.57 -20.91
CA GLU A 842 -4.03 -19.16 -22.19
C GLU A 842 -2.80 -19.41 -23.07
N HIS A 843 -1.83 -18.48 -23.10
CA HIS A 843 -0.60 -18.66 -23.88
C HIS A 843 0.24 -19.84 -23.39
N ALA A 844 0.40 -19.97 -22.07
CA ALA A 844 1.26 -21.02 -21.51
C ALA A 844 0.58 -22.41 -21.44
N GLN A 845 -0.75 -22.45 -21.27
CA GLN A 845 -1.52 -23.70 -21.09
C GLN A 845 -2.23 -24.16 -22.34
N TYR A 846 -2.26 -23.33 -23.38
CA TYR A 846 -2.93 -23.63 -24.65
C TYR A 846 -2.20 -23.09 -25.88
N ASN A 847 -2.13 -21.78 -26.10
CA ASN A 847 -1.71 -21.18 -27.37
C ASN A 847 -0.23 -21.45 -27.77
N ASN A 848 0.66 -21.65 -26.80
CA ASN A 848 2.10 -21.90 -27.05
C ASN A 848 2.48 -23.37 -26.87
N LEU A 849 1.51 -24.29 -26.83
CA LEU A 849 1.77 -25.71 -26.84
C LEU A 849 2.18 -26.18 -28.24
N ASP A 850 2.95 -27.27 -28.28
CA ASP A 850 3.37 -27.87 -29.54
C ASP A 850 2.18 -28.42 -30.34
N ASP A 851 2.31 -28.50 -31.68
CA ASP A 851 1.25 -29.04 -32.55
C ASP A 851 0.80 -30.44 -32.16
N ALA A 852 1.69 -31.25 -31.57
CA ALA A 852 1.37 -32.58 -31.08
C ALA A 852 0.36 -32.57 -29.90
N GLU A 853 0.33 -31.49 -29.12
CA GLU A 853 -0.60 -31.26 -28.01
C GLU A 853 -1.99 -30.84 -28.48
N HIS A 854 -2.09 -30.30 -29.68
CA HIS A 854 -3.34 -29.89 -30.33
C HIS A 854 -3.87 -30.93 -31.31
N GLY A 855 -3.02 -31.77 -31.89
CA GLY A 855 -3.37 -32.81 -32.85
C GLY A 855 -4.06 -32.22 -34.09
N SER A 856 -5.33 -32.65 -34.34
CA SER A 856 -6.18 -32.11 -35.42
C SER A 856 -6.80 -30.74 -35.10
N GLY A 857 -6.51 -30.18 -33.90
CA GLY A 857 -6.93 -28.87 -33.47
C GLY A 857 -8.21 -28.82 -32.66
N LEU A 858 -8.64 -27.61 -32.38
CA LEU A 858 -9.77 -27.30 -31.51
C LEU A 858 -11.09 -27.79 -32.08
N SER A 859 -11.78 -28.65 -31.34
CA SER A 859 -13.08 -29.24 -31.67
C SER A 859 -14.25 -28.55 -30.97
N ALA A 860 -14.02 -27.95 -29.78
CA ALA A 860 -14.98 -27.10 -29.08
C ALA A 860 -14.27 -26.30 -27.98
N ALA A 861 -14.81 -25.15 -27.62
CA ALA A 861 -14.40 -24.41 -26.45
C ALA A 861 -15.61 -23.77 -25.74
N MET A 862 -15.55 -23.69 -24.42
CA MET A 862 -16.29 -22.74 -23.62
C MET A 862 -15.26 -21.71 -23.10
N GLU A 863 -15.31 -20.53 -23.67
CA GLU A 863 -14.40 -19.46 -23.36
C GLU A 863 -14.96 -18.56 -22.27
N TYR A 864 -14.10 -17.71 -21.68
CA TYR A 864 -14.51 -16.73 -20.69
C TYR A 864 -15.66 -15.86 -21.18
N SER A 865 -15.63 -15.45 -22.45
CA SER A 865 -16.69 -14.67 -23.11
C SER A 865 -18.07 -15.36 -23.11
N ASP A 866 -18.14 -16.68 -23.05
CA ASP A 866 -19.40 -17.43 -23.06
C ASP A 866 -20.21 -17.31 -21.76
N TYR A 867 -19.55 -16.98 -20.63
CA TYR A 867 -20.19 -16.91 -19.30
C TYR A 867 -19.87 -15.65 -18.50
N ALA A 868 -18.84 -14.86 -18.90
CA ALA A 868 -18.40 -13.68 -18.15
C ALA A 868 -19.34 -12.49 -18.29
N PHE A 869 -20.08 -12.41 -19.40
CA PHE A 869 -20.92 -11.28 -19.73
C PHE A 869 -22.35 -11.75 -19.97
N ASP A 870 -23.29 -11.14 -19.29
CA ASP A 870 -24.71 -11.29 -19.55
C ASP A 870 -25.36 -9.91 -19.50
N THR A 871 -26.54 -9.78 -20.10
CA THR A 871 -27.34 -8.55 -20.02
C THR A 871 -28.55 -8.77 -19.12
N ASP A 872 -28.93 -7.77 -18.35
CA ASP A 872 -30.16 -7.76 -17.57
C ASP A 872 -31.39 -7.54 -18.48
N GLU A 873 -32.58 -7.51 -17.89
CA GLU A 873 -33.84 -7.27 -18.59
C GLU A 873 -33.92 -5.90 -19.32
N ASN A 874 -33.05 -4.97 -18.94
CA ASN A 874 -32.93 -3.63 -19.51
C ASN A 874 -31.73 -3.48 -20.47
N ASN A 875 -31.12 -4.59 -20.84
CA ASN A 875 -29.97 -4.65 -21.77
C ASN A 875 -28.66 -4.04 -21.19
N ASN A 876 -28.55 -3.90 -19.84
CA ASN A 876 -27.31 -3.49 -19.19
C ASN A 876 -26.40 -4.69 -18.99
N LEU A 877 -25.09 -4.51 -19.21
CA LEU A 877 -24.07 -5.52 -18.95
C LEU A 877 -24.04 -5.88 -17.46
N VAL A 878 -24.23 -7.16 -17.15
CA VAL A 878 -24.05 -7.70 -15.80
C VAL A 878 -22.65 -8.29 -15.74
N SER A 879 -21.78 -7.63 -14.97
CA SER A 879 -20.41 -8.10 -14.70
C SER A 879 -20.36 -9.03 -13.48
N GLY A 880 -19.31 -9.83 -13.36
CA GLY A 880 -19.06 -10.70 -12.20
C GLY A 880 -19.84 -12.01 -12.25
N THR A 881 -19.91 -12.64 -13.41
CA THR A 881 -20.47 -13.98 -13.58
C THR A 881 -19.40 -15.05 -13.44
N SER A 882 -19.77 -16.17 -12.83
CA SER A 882 -18.99 -17.40 -12.78
C SER A 882 -19.68 -18.48 -13.60
N GLY A 883 -18.99 -19.58 -13.90
CA GLY A 883 -19.55 -20.69 -14.65
C GLY A 883 -19.26 -22.04 -14.00
N PHE A 884 -20.15 -22.99 -14.25
CA PHE A 884 -19.88 -24.41 -14.05
C PHE A 884 -20.13 -25.14 -15.34
N ALA A 885 -19.26 -26.07 -15.72
CA ALA A 885 -19.41 -26.89 -16.92
C ALA A 885 -19.11 -28.36 -16.63
N PHE A 886 -19.77 -29.21 -17.41
CA PHE A 886 -19.44 -30.61 -17.53
C PHE A 886 -19.63 -31.04 -18.99
N MET A 887 -18.98 -32.14 -19.38
CA MET A 887 -19.24 -32.74 -20.67
C MET A 887 -20.00 -34.04 -20.48
N LYS A 888 -20.87 -34.32 -21.45
CA LYS A 888 -21.63 -35.57 -21.53
C LYS A 888 -21.63 -36.12 -22.96
N TYR A 889 -21.40 -37.41 -23.09
CA TYR A 889 -21.53 -38.11 -24.36
C TYR A 889 -22.98 -38.49 -24.65
N ASP A 890 -23.47 -38.01 -25.74
CA ASP A 890 -24.81 -38.38 -26.23
C ASP A 890 -24.69 -39.56 -27.20
N ARG A 891 -25.10 -40.73 -26.75
CA ARG A 891 -25.04 -41.97 -27.54
C ARG A 891 -25.98 -41.95 -28.74
N SER A 892 -27.01 -41.12 -28.76
CA SER A 892 -27.99 -41.08 -29.89
C SER A 892 -27.42 -40.34 -31.10
N ILE A 893 -26.56 -39.35 -30.85
CA ILE A 893 -25.92 -38.56 -31.91
C ILE A 893 -24.43 -38.82 -32.07
N HIS A 894 -23.90 -39.73 -31.30
CA HIS A 894 -22.47 -40.11 -31.22
C HIS A 894 -21.56 -38.86 -31.10
N ALA A 895 -21.84 -38.01 -30.09
CA ALA A 895 -21.08 -36.77 -29.86
C ALA A 895 -21.00 -36.39 -28.40
N TRP A 896 -19.87 -35.81 -28.04
CA TRP A 896 -19.70 -35.12 -26.77
C TRP A 896 -20.34 -33.72 -26.83
N ASN A 897 -20.97 -33.31 -25.74
CA ASN A 897 -21.55 -31.98 -25.56
C ASN A 897 -21.02 -31.34 -24.31
N ILE A 898 -20.61 -30.08 -24.38
CA ILE A 898 -20.27 -29.24 -23.22
C ILE A 898 -21.58 -28.60 -22.75
N HIS A 899 -21.99 -28.90 -21.52
CA HIS A 899 -23.11 -28.24 -20.84
C HIS A 899 -22.57 -27.27 -19.80
N TYR A 900 -23.03 -26.02 -19.80
CA TYR A 900 -22.56 -25.06 -18.79
C TYR A 900 -23.68 -24.15 -18.30
N GLN A 901 -23.46 -23.67 -17.04
CA GLN A 901 -24.29 -22.68 -16.37
C GLN A 901 -23.57 -21.32 -16.38
N VAL A 902 -24.31 -20.26 -16.62
CA VAL A 902 -23.90 -18.88 -16.35
C VAL A 902 -24.51 -18.47 -15.01
N ILE A 903 -23.67 -18.11 -14.06
CA ILE A 903 -24.05 -17.89 -12.66
C ILE A 903 -23.72 -16.43 -12.32
N GLN A 904 -24.73 -15.67 -11.87
CA GLN A 904 -24.53 -14.32 -11.33
C GLN A 904 -24.13 -14.40 -9.87
N GLY A 905 -23.06 -13.68 -9.49
CA GLY A 905 -22.53 -13.61 -8.16
C GLY A 905 -21.30 -14.49 -7.94
N ALA A 906 -20.69 -14.39 -6.78
CA ALA A 906 -19.56 -15.24 -6.40
C ALA A 906 -20.01 -16.70 -6.29
N GLU A 907 -19.11 -17.64 -6.61
CA GLU A 907 -19.32 -19.06 -6.38
C GLU A 907 -19.72 -19.30 -4.92
N MET A 908 -20.83 -20.01 -4.70
CA MET A 908 -21.18 -20.47 -3.37
C MET A 908 -20.16 -21.49 -2.93
N GLY A 909 -19.11 -21.02 -2.27
CA GLY A 909 -18.06 -21.87 -1.74
C GLY A 909 -18.36 -22.27 -0.32
N MET A 910 -18.25 -23.56 -0.02
CA MET A 910 -18.10 -24.02 1.35
C MET A 910 -16.68 -23.74 1.83
N SER A 911 -16.32 -22.49 2.03
CA SER A 911 -14.93 -22.11 2.32
C SER A 911 -14.48 -22.52 3.72
N ARG A 912 -15.39 -22.71 4.68
CA ARG A 912 -15.07 -23.23 6.01
C ARG A 912 -16.28 -23.90 6.65
N TYR A 913 -16.04 -25.10 7.14
CA TYR A 913 -16.92 -25.84 7.99
C TYR A 913 -16.56 -25.58 9.45
N SER A 914 -17.46 -25.02 10.24
CA SER A 914 -17.28 -24.96 11.69
C SER A 914 -18.43 -25.63 12.37
N THR A 915 -18.13 -26.55 13.27
CA THR A 915 -19.10 -27.11 14.19
C THR A 915 -19.05 -26.28 15.46
N ALA A 916 -20.11 -25.50 15.74
CA ALA A 916 -20.28 -24.87 17.03
C ALA A 916 -20.92 -25.84 18.03
N PRO A 917 -20.45 -25.89 19.28
CA PRO A 917 -21.14 -26.73 20.30
C PRO A 917 -22.53 -26.15 20.59
N ARG A 918 -23.53 -26.96 20.50
CA ARG A 918 -24.85 -26.65 21.07
C ARG A 918 -24.72 -26.71 22.58
N GLY A 919 -24.96 -25.63 23.31
CA GLY A 919 -25.13 -25.49 24.74
C GLY A 919 -24.72 -26.68 25.63
N TRP A 920 -24.94 -26.62 26.90
CA TRP A 920 -24.45 -27.57 27.92
C TRP A 920 -24.74 -29.07 27.70
N PHE A 921 -25.51 -29.49 26.67
CA PHE A 921 -25.88 -30.91 26.42
C PHE A 921 -25.42 -31.44 25.04
N GLY A 922 -24.34 -30.94 24.48
CA GLY A 922 -23.54 -31.68 23.50
C GLY A 922 -24.20 -32.03 22.17
N GLY A 923 -24.28 -31.15 21.25
CA GLY A 923 -24.47 -31.40 19.82
C GLY A 923 -23.64 -30.36 19.03
N LYS A 924 -23.11 -30.79 17.85
CA LYS A 924 -22.41 -29.88 16.95
C LYS A 924 -23.34 -29.49 15.81
N ASP A 925 -23.62 -28.21 15.66
CA ASP A 925 -24.38 -27.71 14.49
C ASP A 925 -23.41 -27.45 13.32
N SER A 926 -23.78 -27.91 12.15
CA SER A 926 -23.05 -27.74 10.93
C SER A 926 -23.56 -26.52 10.17
N HIS A 927 -22.67 -25.65 9.75
CA HIS A 927 -23.00 -24.41 9.05
C HIS A 927 -22.31 -24.30 7.71
N VAL A 928 -23.02 -23.76 6.72
CA VAL A 928 -22.51 -23.42 5.38
C VAL A 928 -22.37 -21.89 5.30
N SER A 929 -21.28 -21.42 4.73
CA SER A 929 -21.13 -20.01 4.39
C SER A 929 -21.85 -19.74 3.07
N VAL A 930 -22.87 -18.88 3.11
CA VAL A 930 -23.67 -18.49 1.94
C VAL A 930 -23.27 -17.08 1.57
N PHE A 931 -22.85 -16.87 0.33
CA PHE A 931 -22.66 -15.56 -0.24
C PHE A 931 -23.97 -15.08 -0.87
N GLU A 932 -24.34 -13.82 -0.70
CA GLU A 932 -25.60 -13.30 -1.24
C GLU A 932 -25.68 -13.50 -2.77
N ARG A 933 -26.78 -14.12 -3.19
CA ARG A 933 -27.36 -14.08 -4.53
C ARG A 933 -26.61 -14.78 -5.66
N SER A 934 -26.15 -16.02 -5.49
CA SER A 934 -25.83 -16.85 -6.65
C SER A 934 -27.09 -17.37 -7.31
N LYS A 935 -27.38 -16.92 -8.52
CA LYS A 935 -28.53 -17.39 -9.34
C LYS A 935 -28.01 -17.92 -10.67
N VAL A 936 -28.53 -19.10 -11.06
CA VAL A 936 -28.35 -19.56 -12.45
C VAL A 936 -29.10 -18.62 -13.38
N ARG A 937 -28.38 -17.96 -14.27
CA ARG A 937 -28.95 -17.04 -15.26
C ARG A 937 -29.41 -17.75 -16.50
N LYS A 938 -28.55 -18.58 -17.05
CA LYS A 938 -28.84 -19.41 -18.24
C LYS A 938 -28.01 -20.67 -18.25
N THR A 939 -28.46 -21.65 -19.00
CA THR A 939 -27.72 -22.86 -19.34
C THR A 939 -27.55 -22.96 -20.84
N MET A 940 -26.38 -23.40 -21.26
CA MET A 940 -26.01 -23.51 -22.66
C MET A 940 -25.42 -24.88 -22.95
N THR A 941 -25.46 -25.28 -24.22
CA THR A 941 -24.87 -26.53 -24.69
C THR A 941 -24.11 -26.27 -25.97
N LYS A 942 -22.83 -26.69 -26.01
CA LYS A 942 -22.00 -26.67 -27.23
C LYS A 942 -21.60 -28.09 -27.62
N GLN A 943 -21.83 -28.48 -28.84
CA GLN A 943 -21.43 -29.79 -29.37
C GLN A 943 -19.95 -29.79 -29.75
N VAL A 944 -19.24 -30.84 -29.39
CA VAL A 944 -17.87 -31.11 -29.85
C VAL A 944 -17.93 -31.65 -31.28
N ILE A 945 -17.33 -30.95 -32.23
CA ILE A 945 -17.31 -31.26 -33.66
C ILE A 945 -15.96 -31.86 -34.02
N THR A 946 -15.90 -33.17 -34.23
CA THR A 946 -14.66 -33.85 -34.62
C THR A 946 -14.40 -33.75 -36.10
N ALA A 947 -13.14 -33.92 -36.54
CA ALA A 947 -12.73 -33.76 -37.95
C ALA A 947 -13.48 -34.69 -38.92
N ARG A 948 -13.87 -35.91 -38.51
CA ARG A 948 -14.70 -36.81 -39.35
C ARG A 948 -16.11 -36.28 -39.67
N LYS A 949 -16.67 -35.42 -38.81
CA LYS A 949 -17.98 -34.77 -39.08
C LYS A 949 -17.86 -33.51 -39.94
N ARG A 950 -16.69 -32.90 -40.06
CA ARG A 950 -16.46 -31.70 -40.89
C ARG A 950 -16.46 -32.03 -42.38
N GLY A 951 -16.19 -33.27 -42.76
CA GLY A 951 -16.18 -33.71 -44.15
C GLY A 951 -17.52 -34.23 -44.71
N SER A 952 -18.61 -34.31 -43.89
CA SER A 952 -19.91 -34.84 -44.27
C SER A 952 -21.08 -33.83 -44.21
N ALA A 953 -20.77 -32.53 -44.10
CA ALA A 953 -21.76 -31.43 -44.14
C ALA A 953 -21.70 -30.69 -45.48
#